data_92fb4ff9c5812bcf1354046b8b2a6247
#
_entry.id   92fb4ff9c5812bcf1354046b8b2a6247
#
_cell.length_a   1.000
_cell.length_b   1.000
_cell.length_c   1.000
_cell.angle_alpha   90.00
_cell.angle_beta   90.00
_cell.angle_gamma   90.00
#
_symmetry.space_group_name_H-M   'P 1'
#
loop_
_entity.id
_entity.type
_entity.pdbx_description
1 polymer ?
#
loop_
_entity_poly.entity_id
_entity_poly.type
_entity_poly.pdbx_seq_one_letter_code
_entity_poly.pdbx_strand_id
1 'polypeptide(L)'
;MLVKDDVVMAPSARKIYSPEEAIKASLRYFKGDDLAARVWVNKYALKDSFGNIYELTPDDMHWRLAREIARIEKNYPNPMPENEIFETLKDFRYIVPQGGPMTGIGNNYQIASLSNCFVVGNDGNSDSYGGIMKIDQEQVQLMKRRGGVGHDLSHIRPKGSPVKNSALTSTGIVPFMERYSNSTREVAQDGRRGALMLSVSVKHPDAEKFIDAKLVQGKVTGANVSVKLHDDFMQAVENMEPYVQRYPVNGKEIQYQSEINASELWKKIVHNAWKSAEPGILFWDTIIRESIPDCYADLGYRTVSTNPCGEIPLCPYDSCRLIAINLYSYVNQPFTPKVRFDFDLFRKHIHVAQRMMDDIIDLELEKIDVILQKIKDDPENDEIKLVEKNLWQNIRKKAQEGRRTGIGITAEGDMLAALGLKYGSEDATDFSEEVHKTVALETYRSSVRLAAERGPFSIYNAEREQNNPLIRRIRVADPELYEEMVRYGRRNIALLTIAPTGTTSLMTQTTSGIEPVFMPVYRRRRKVNPNDKDVRVDFVDEIGDHWEEYTVFHHKFITWMEANGIDFNKSFTQEELEELVRKSPYYQATSNDVDWVAKVHMQGRIQKWVDHSISVTINLPAQASEDLVGKLFFEAWKSGCKGVTVYRDGSRSGVLISDKKEEKKKTSPFPTKRPEVLEADVVRFRNNKENWVAFIGLINNMPYEIFTGLSDDEDGILLPRSVTGGYIIKNWEDDETSRYDFQYINKRGYKTTIEGLSYKFNPVYWNYAKLISGVLRHGMPIHKVVELVTSLQLDNETINSWKAGVARALKKYIPNGTIAEDAHCGDCGSNEIVYQEGCLVCMSCGSSKCG
;
A
#
# COMPACT_ATOMS: atom_id res chain seq x y z
N MET A 1 4.21 -12.38 36.99
CA MET A 1 4.12 -13.85 37.22
C MET A 1 4.51 -14.48 35.89
N LEU A 2 5.76 -14.97 35.77
CA LEU A 2 6.28 -15.57 34.55
C LEU A 2 5.60 -16.92 34.36
N VAL A 3 4.85 -17.07 33.26
CA VAL A 3 4.25 -18.32 32.85
C VAL A 3 5.36 -19.28 32.45
N LYS A 4 5.39 -20.46 33.06
CA LYS A 4 6.33 -21.53 32.71
C LYS A 4 6.04 -21.99 31.29
N ASP A 5 7.09 -22.03 30.47
CA ASP A 5 7.10 -22.60 29.13
C ASP A 5 6.82 -24.11 29.21
N ASP A 6 5.67 -24.50 28.67
CA ASP A 6 5.42 -25.91 28.38
C ASP A 6 5.76 -26.18 26.91
N VAL A 7 6.93 -26.80 26.79
CA VAL A 7 7.31 -27.81 25.79
C VAL A 7 6.92 -27.56 24.31
N VAL A 8 7.63 -26.67 23.67
CA VAL A 8 8.04 -26.93 22.29
C VAL A 8 9.26 -27.87 22.37
N MET A 9 9.18 -29.04 21.74
CA MET A 9 10.31 -30.00 21.70
C MET A 9 11.59 -29.22 21.38
N ALA A 10 12.59 -29.39 22.26
CA ALA A 10 13.90 -28.74 22.11
C ALA A 10 14.46 -29.05 20.71
N PRO A 11 14.70 -28.03 19.86
CA PRO A 11 15.39 -28.27 18.59
C PRO A 11 16.81 -28.72 18.94
N SER A 12 17.30 -29.75 18.27
CA SER A 12 18.73 -30.01 18.15
C SER A 12 19.41 -28.66 17.95
N ALA A 13 20.42 -28.32 18.74
CA ALA A 13 21.05 -27.00 18.83
C ALA A 13 21.38 -26.44 17.44
N ARG A 14 20.42 -25.71 16.81
CA ARG A 14 20.66 -25.01 15.57
C ARG A 14 21.61 -23.86 15.87
N LYS A 15 22.56 -23.64 15.00
CA LYS A 15 23.50 -22.53 15.12
C LYS A 15 22.73 -21.21 15.00
N ILE A 16 23.00 -20.30 15.94
CA ILE A 16 22.50 -18.92 15.92
C ILE A 16 23.57 -18.04 15.29
N TYR A 17 23.16 -17.14 14.43
CA TYR A 17 24.01 -16.18 13.75
C TYR A 17 23.69 -14.77 14.22
N SER A 18 24.71 -13.90 14.31
CA SER A 18 24.46 -12.48 14.53
C SER A 18 23.91 -11.82 13.25
N PRO A 19 23.18 -10.69 13.38
CA PRO A 19 22.75 -9.94 12.21
C PRO A 19 23.89 -9.56 11.26
N GLU A 20 25.05 -9.18 11.81
CA GLU A 20 26.22 -8.82 11.01
C GLU A 20 26.78 -10.03 10.24
N GLU A 21 26.89 -11.21 10.87
CA GLU A 21 27.30 -12.44 10.19
C GLU A 21 26.37 -12.79 9.03
N ALA A 22 25.05 -12.76 9.25
CA ALA A 22 24.06 -13.07 8.25
C ALA A 22 24.08 -12.04 7.10
N ILE A 23 24.17 -10.73 7.40
CA ILE A 23 24.26 -9.67 6.39
C ILE A 23 25.55 -9.84 5.57
N LYS A 24 26.70 -10.08 6.21
CA LYS A 24 27.99 -10.26 5.52
C LYS A 24 28.01 -11.48 4.60
N ALA A 25 27.38 -12.58 5.01
CA ALA A 25 27.26 -13.77 4.18
C ALA A 25 26.30 -13.55 3.02
N SER A 26 25.15 -12.93 3.29
CA SER A 26 24.14 -12.59 2.28
C SER A 26 24.62 -11.56 1.28
N LEU A 27 25.46 -10.59 1.70
CA LEU A 27 26.10 -9.62 0.81
C LEU A 27 26.95 -10.33 -0.27
N ARG A 28 27.68 -11.38 0.11
CA ARG A 28 28.43 -12.22 -0.85
C ARG A 28 27.52 -13.00 -1.77
N TYR A 29 26.42 -13.54 -1.23
CA TYR A 29 25.39 -14.26 -2.01
C TYR A 29 24.77 -13.35 -3.09
N PHE A 30 24.42 -12.13 -2.75
CA PHE A 30 23.85 -11.13 -3.67
C PHE A 30 24.92 -10.31 -4.44
N LYS A 31 26.17 -10.80 -4.50
CA LYS A 31 27.28 -10.17 -5.27
C LYS A 31 27.50 -8.68 -4.95
N GLY A 32 27.38 -8.32 -3.68
CA GLY A 32 27.59 -6.96 -3.22
C GLY A 32 26.34 -6.08 -3.10
N ASP A 33 25.17 -6.58 -3.44
CA ASP A 33 23.90 -5.84 -3.25
C ASP A 33 23.49 -5.83 -1.76
N ASP A 34 23.83 -4.72 -1.08
CA ASP A 34 23.55 -4.50 0.34
C ASP A 34 22.03 -4.43 0.61
N LEU A 35 21.26 -3.86 -0.32
CA LEU A 35 19.82 -3.75 -0.16
C LEU A 35 19.14 -5.12 -0.19
N ALA A 36 19.48 -5.96 -1.16
CA ALA A 36 18.96 -7.32 -1.24
C ALA A 36 19.35 -8.15 -0.01
N ALA A 37 20.61 -8.05 0.43
CA ALA A 37 21.11 -8.76 1.61
C ALA A 37 20.36 -8.36 2.89
N ARG A 38 20.22 -7.06 3.16
CA ARG A 38 19.50 -6.56 4.34
C ARG A 38 18.02 -6.89 4.30
N VAL A 39 17.40 -6.76 3.13
CA VAL A 39 15.97 -7.10 2.96
C VAL A 39 15.74 -8.58 3.25
N TRP A 40 16.59 -9.47 2.75
CA TRP A 40 16.46 -10.90 3.03
C TRP A 40 16.65 -11.20 4.53
N VAL A 41 17.73 -10.71 5.14
CA VAL A 41 18.01 -10.94 6.57
C VAL A 41 16.88 -10.39 7.44
N ASN A 42 16.43 -9.18 7.18
CA ASN A 42 15.43 -8.52 8.03
C ASN A 42 14.03 -9.11 7.88
N LYS A 43 13.64 -9.57 6.67
CA LYS A 43 12.26 -9.96 6.41
C LYS A 43 12.01 -11.46 6.24
N TYR A 44 13.02 -12.24 5.79
CA TYR A 44 12.80 -13.61 5.33
C TYR A 44 13.62 -14.68 6.02
N ALA A 45 14.81 -14.34 6.53
CA ALA A 45 15.62 -15.28 7.30
C ALA A 45 14.85 -15.82 8.50
N LEU A 46 14.98 -17.11 8.77
CA LEU A 46 14.31 -17.78 9.88
C LEU A 46 14.73 -17.17 11.22
N LYS A 47 13.76 -16.69 11.98
CA LYS A 47 13.93 -16.06 13.29
C LYS A 47 12.95 -16.62 14.32
N ASP A 48 13.38 -16.59 15.57
CA ASP A 48 12.49 -16.78 16.72
C ASP A 48 11.88 -15.43 17.20
N SER A 49 11.07 -15.49 18.25
CA SER A 49 10.46 -14.31 18.87
C SER A 49 11.45 -13.41 19.64
N PHE A 50 12.70 -13.84 19.82
CA PHE A 50 13.77 -13.08 20.46
C PHE A 50 14.70 -12.41 19.44
N GLY A 51 14.45 -12.62 18.14
CA GLY A 51 15.26 -12.07 17.07
C GLY A 51 16.52 -12.88 16.71
N ASN A 52 16.68 -14.08 17.29
CA ASN A 52 17.79 -14.97 16.91
C ASN A 52 17.62 -15.45 15.49
N ILE A 53 18.68 -15.39 14.68
CA ILE A 53 18.70 -15.78 13.27
C ILE A 53 19.28 -17.18 13.14
N TYR A 54 18.58 -18.07 12.42
CA TYR A 54 18.93 -19.48 12.24
C TYR A 54 19.37 -19.83 10.81
N GLU A 55 19.39 -18.88 9.93
CA GLU A 55 19.80 -19.01 8.52
C GLU A 55 20.87 -17.98 8.20
N LEU A 56 21.97 -18.44 7.59
CA LEU A 56 23.12 -17.58 7.26
C LEU A 56 22.96 -16.93 5.89
N THR A 57 22.39 -17.67 4.92
CA THR A 57 22.20 -17.25 3.53
C THR A 57 20.84 -17.67 3.00
N PRO A 58 20.37 -17.09 1.88
CA PRO A 58 19.13 -17.53 1.22
C PRO A 58 19.09 -19.03 0.87
N ASP A 59 20.21 -19.70 0.65
CA ASP A 59 20.21 -21.13 0.39
C ASP A 59 19.71 -21.95 1.58
N ASP A 60 20.00 -21.54 2.81
CA ASP A 60 19.46 -22.19 4.02
C ASP A 60 17.93 -22.15 4.02
N MET A 61 17.36 -20.99 3.62
CA MET A 61 15.91 -20.82 3.46
C MET A 61 15.38 -21.72 2.33
N HIS A 62 16.03 -21.73 1.16
CA HIS A 62 15.60 -22.56 0.03
C HIS A 62 15.60 -24.03 0.39
N TRP A 63 16.60 -24.51 1.13
CA TRP A 63 16.63 -25.87 1.66
C TRP A 63 15.50 -26.15 2.66
N ARG A 64 15.19 -25.21 3.55
CA ARG A 64 14.07 -25.34 4.47
C ARG A 64 12.74 -25.48 3.72
N LEU A 65 12.51 -24.66 2.70
CA LEU A 65 11.31 -24.76 1.88
C LEU A 65 11.28 -26.10 1.11
N ALA A 66 12.36 -26.48 0.48
CA ALA A 66 12.44 -27.72 -0.32
C ALA A 66 12.15 -28.96 0.52
N ARG A 67 12.69 -29.04 1.74
CA ARG A 67 12.44 -30.15 2.68
C ARG A 67 10.97 -30.29 3.05
N GLU A 68 10.33 -29.19 3.37
CA GLU A 68 8.92 -29.22 3.80
C GLU A 68 7.98 -29.55 2.62
N ILE A 69 8.24 -29.00 1.43
CA ILE A 69 7.49 -29.34 0.22
C ILE A 69 7.70 -30.81 -0.12
N ALA A 70 8.94 -31.30 -0.13
CA ALA A 70 9.23 -32.71 -0.39
C ALA A 70 8.62 -33.64 0.69
N ARG A 71 8.44 -33.17 1.93
CA ARG A 71 7.73 -33.91 2.97
C ARG A 71 6.26 -34.13 2.61
N ILE A 72 5.60 -33.08 2.09
CA ILE A 72 4.20 -33.18 1.62
C ILE A 72 4.12 -34.10 0.40
N GLU A 73 5.01 -33.94 -0.57
CA GLU A 73 5.06 -34.75 -1.79
C GLU A 73 5.07 -36.25 -1.53
N LYS A 74 5.72 -36.70 -0.45
CA LYS A 74 5.75 -38.12 -0.05
C LYS A 74 4.37 -38.73 0.26
N ASN A 75 3.36 -37.90 0.46
CA ASN A 75 1.99 -38.34 0.67
C ASN A 75 1.26 -38.69 -0.64
N TYR A 76 1.89 -38.36 -1.77
CA TYR A 76 1.30 -38.48 -3.11
C TYR A 76 2.11 -39.40 -4.04
N PRO A 77 1.49 -39.90 -5.12
CA PRO A 77 2.22 -40.62 -6.16
C PRO A 77 3.29 -39.73 -6.82
N ASN A 78 4.39 -40.36 -7.26
CA ASN A 78 5.48 -39.72 -8.00
C ASN A 78 6.02 -38.45 -7.33
N PRO A 79 6.48 -38.53 -6.08
CA PRO A 79 6.91 -37.36 -5.33
C PRO A 79 8.12 -36.66 -5.97
N MET A 80 8.09 -35.33 -6.01
CA MET A 80 9.26 -34.53 -6.41
C MET A 80 10.37 -34.64 -5.35
N PRO A 81 11.61 -34.92 -5.76
CA PRO A 81 12.73 -34.97 -4.82
C PRO A 81 13.13 -33.60 -4.31
N GLU A 82 13.61 -33.55 -3.06
CA GLU A 82 14.05 -32.33 -2.38
C GLU A 82 15.05 -31.49 -3.22
N ASN A 83 16.01 -32.17 -3.85
CA ASN A 83 17.01 -31.50 -4.67
C ASN A 83 16.41 -30.80 -5.92
N GLU A 84 15.41 -31.40 -6.57
CA GLU A 84 14.75 -30.80 -7.72
C GLU A 84 14.01 -29.54 -7.30
N ILE A 85 13.32 -29.57 -6.17
CA ILE A 85 12.64 -28.42 -5.62
C ILE A 85 13.66 -27.31 -5.29
N PHE A 86 14.77 -27.67 -4.60
CA PHE A 86 15.83 -26.72 -4.25
C PHE A 86 16.42 -26.03 -5.49
N GLU A 87 16.75 -26.77 -6.53
CA GLU A 87 17.36 -26.21 -7.76
C GLU A 87 16.41 -25.25 -8.50
N THR A 88 15.09 -25.38 -8.35
CA THR A 88 14.13 -24.43 -8.93
C THR A 88 14.01 -23.15 -8.12
N LEU A 89 14.28 -23.20 -6.79
CA LEU A 89 14.21 -22.05 -5.87
C LEU A 89 15.54 -21.30 -5.78
N LYS A 90 16.65 -22.01 -5.89
CA LYS A 90 18.01 -21.50 -5.68
C LYS A 90 18.28 -20.22 -6.45
N ASP A 91 19.00 -19.30 -5.82
CA ASP A 91 19.39 -17.99 -6.38
C ASP A 91 18.15 -17.11 -6.76
N PHE A 92 16.94 -17.45 -6.28
CA PHE A 92 15.68 -16.82 -6.73
C PHE A 92 15.54 -16.86 -8.25
N ARG A 93 16.10 -17.89 -8.87
CA ARG A 93 16.31 -17.92 -10.31
C ARG A 93 15.02 -18.19 -11.08
N TYR A 94 14.30 -19.27 -10.79
CA TYR A 94 13.14 -19.68 -11.58
C TYR A 94 11.81 -19.50 -10.87
N ILE A 95 11.67 -20.06 -9.67
CA ILE A 95 10.46 -20.04 -8.87
C ILE A 95 10.75 -19.27 -7.58
N VAL A 96 9.96 -18.24 -7.30
CA VAL A 96 10.15 -17.34 -6.17
C VAL A 96 8.89 -17.32 -5.32
N PRO A 97 8.83 -18.07 -4.22
CA PRO A 97 7.73 -17.97 -3.27
C PRO A 97 7.64 -16.56 -2.71
N GLN A 98 6.43 -16.10 -2.41
CA GLN A 98 6.23 -14.77 -1.83
C GLN A 98 6.30 -14.80 -0.31
N GLY A 99 6.16 -13.64 0.33
CA GLY A 99 6.48 -13.43 1.73
C GLY A 99 5.90 -14.43 2.73
N GLY A 100 4.63 -14.83 2.61
CA GLY A 100 4.00 -15.82 3.48
C GLY A 100 4.69 -17.18 3.43
N PRO A 101 4.79 -17.83 2.26
CA PRO A 101 5.51 -19.08 2.10
C PRO A 101 6.98 -18.99 2.51
N MET A 102 7.73 -17.96 2.08
CA MET A 102 9.15 -17.83 2.45
C MET A 102 9.40 -17.77 3.94
N THR A 103 8.58 -17.04 4.68
CA THR A 103 8.77 -16.85 6.12
C THR A 103 8.16 -17.95 6.96
N GLY A 104 7.09 -18.59 6.49
CA GLY A 104 6.25 -19.48 7.30
C GLY A 104 6.51 -20.96 7.09
N ILE A 105 6.89 -21.41 5.90
CA ILE A 105 7.17 -22.84 5.66
C ILE A 105 8.36 -23.28 6.52
N GLY A 106 8.16 -24.34 7.31
CA GLY A 106 9.19 -24.87 8.21
C GLY A 106 9.58 -23.94 9.37
N ASN A 107 8.87 -22.82 9.56
CA ASN A 107 9.04 -21.96 10.73
C ASN A 107 8.12 -22.46 11.86
N ASN A 108 8.74 -22.99 12.91
CA ASN A 108 8.05 -23.48 14.10
C ASN A 108 8.19 -22.53 15.29
N TYR A 109 8.90 -21.39 15.13
CA TYR A 109 9.07 -20.38 16.16
C TYR A 109 7.92 -19.37 16.22
N GLN A 110 7.22 -19.20 15.10
CA GLN A 110 6.11 -18.27 14.98
C GLN A 110 4.84 -18.99 14.49
N ILE A 111 3.73 -18.81 15.20
CA ILE A 111 2.43 -19.36 14.79
C ILE A 111 1.79 -18.36 13.82
N ALA A 112 1.98 -18.61 12.54
CA ALA A 112 1.51 -17.74 11.45
C ALA A 112 0.96 -18.57 10.27
N SER A 113 0.12 -17.97 9.46
CA SER A 113 -0.38 -18.51 8.19
C SER A 113 0.68 -18.39 7.08
N LEU A 114 0.60 -19.26 6.09
CA LEU A 114 1.36 -19.16 4.85
C LEU A 114 0.64 -18.29 3.81
N SER A 115 -0.63 -17.97 4.05
CA SER A 115 -1.42 -17.12 3.15
C SER A 115 -1.02 -15.66 3.31
N ASN A 116 -0.88 -14.99 2.18
CA ASN A 116 -0.54 -13.57 2.14
C ASN A 116 -1.78 -12.68 2.29
N CYS A 117 -2.93 -13.17 1.81
CA CYS A 117 -4.12 -12.36 1.55
C CYS A 117 -5.39 -13.10 1.94
N PHE A 118 -6.29 -12.35 2.58
CA PHE A 118 -7.60 -12.82 3.02
C PHE A 118 -8.69 -11.80 2.71
N VAL A 119 -9.92 -12.28 2.60
CA VAL A 119 -11.11 -11.43 2.67
C VAL A 119 -11.94 -11.89 3.86
N VAL A 120 -12.33 -10.98 4.73
CA VAL A 120 -13.19 -11.30 5.86
C VAL A 120 -14.65 -11.33 5.47
N GLY A 121 -15.39 -12.14 6.22
CA GLY A 121 -16.76 -12.46 5.91
C GLY A 121 -17.73 -11.36 6.21
N ASN A 122 -18.53 -11.15 5.22
CA ASN A 122 -19.75 -10.40 5.28
C ASN A 122 -20.87 -11.37 4.98
N ASP A 123 -21.45 -11.96 5.98
CA ASP A 123 -22.52 -12.97 5.83
C ASP A 123 -23.86 -12.37 5.33
N GLY A 124 -23.79 -11.23 4.62
CA GLY A 124 -24.94 -10.50 4.11
C GLY A 124 -25.75 -9.75 5.17
N ASN A 125 -25.44 -9.92 6.46
CA ASN A 125 -26.16 -9.35 7.61
C ASN A 125 -25.27 -8.50 8.53
N SER A 126 -24.17 -7.99 8.07
CA SER A 126 -23.20 -7.26 8.90
C SER A 126 -23.48 -5.77 9.04
N ASP A 127 -24.68 -5.31 8.73
CA ASP A 127 -25.15 -3.94 8.97
C ASP A 127 -25.67 -3.80 10.43
N SER A 128 -24.90 -4.24 11.39
CA SER A 128 -25.13 -4.08 12.83
C SER A 128 -23.83 -3.83 13.54
N TYR A 129 -23.87 -3.18 14.71
CA TYR A 129 -22.66 -3.00 15.51
C TYR A 129 -21.99 -4.34 15.83
N GLY A 130 -22.75 -5.39 16.14
CA GLY A 130 -22.19 -6.71 16.36
C GLY A 130 -21.41 -7.25 15.16
N GLY A 131 -21.99 -7.13 13.96
CA GLY A 131 -21.33 -7.53 12.71
C GLY A 131 -20.10 -6.69 12.38
N ILE A 132 -20.18 -5.37 12.55
CA ILE A 132 -19.07 -4.44 12.32
C ILE A 132 -17.92 -4.74 13.28
N MET A 133 -18.19 -4.96 14.59
CA MET A 133 -17.17 -5.30 15.58
C MET A 133 -16.57 -6.69 15.33
N LYS A 134 -17.38 -7.66 14.90
CA LYS A 134 -16.89 -8.98 14.51
C LYS A 134 -15.88 -8.88 13.37
N ILE A 135 -16.17 -8.10 12.32
CA ILE A 135 -15.24 -7.90 11.20
C ILE A 135 -13.95 -7.23 11.67
N ASP A 136 -14.01 -6.24 12.56
CA ASP A 136 -12.83 -5.60 13.14
C ASP A 136 -11.96 -6.60 13.90
N GLN A 137 -12.57 -7.44 14.72
CA GLN A 137 -11.87 -8.50 15.43
C GLN A 137 -11.27 -9.52 14.47
N GLU A 138 -12.01 -10.00 13.46
CA GLU A 138 -11.50 -10.92 12.42
C GLU A 138 -10.30 -10.34 11.68
N GLN A 139 -10.35 -9.07 11.32
CA GLN A 139 -9.25 -8.35 10.68
C GLN A 139 -7.97 -8.39 11.53
N VAL A 140 -8.07 -8.05 12.82
CA VAL A 140 -6.94 -8.06 13.75
C VAL A 140 -6.38 -9.48 13.92
N GLN A 141 -7.26 -10.49 14.05
CA GLN A 141 -6.85 -11.88 14.19
C GLN A 141 -6.09 -12.41 12.97
N LEU A 142 -6.42 -11.96 11.76
CA LEU A 142 -5.67 -12.30 10.56
C LEU A 142 -4.34 -11.55 10.48
N MET A 143 -4.35 -10.27 10.81
CA MET A 143 -3.13 -9.44 10.73
C MET A 143 -2.06 -9.91 11.71
N LYS A 144 -2.42 -10.32 12.93
CA LYS A 144 -1.45 -10.89 13.88
C LYS A 144 -0.81 -12.20 13.39
N ARG A 145 -1.43 -12.86 12.38
CA ARG A 145 -0.92 -14.08 11.72
C ARG A 145 -0.29 -13.78 10.35
N ARG A 146 0.11 -12.52 10.10
CA ARG A 146 0.79 -11.99 8.90
C ARG A 146 -0.07 -11.85 7.66
N GLY A 147 -1.39 -12.01 7.75
CA GLY A 147 -2.31 -11.83 6.64
C GLY A 147 -2.56 -10.36 6.30
N GLY A 148 -2.62 -10.03 5.00
CA GLY A 148 -3.26 -8.82 4.51
C GLY A 148 -4.76 -9.06 4.35
N VAL A 149 -5.60 -8.09 4.68
CA VAL A 149 -7.05 -8.26 4.77
C VAL A 149 -7.76 -7.29 3.86
N GLY A 150 -8.84 -7.75 3.22
CA GLY A 150 -9.77 -6.89 2.52
C GLY A 150 -11.20 -7.14 2.96
N HIS A 151 -12.02 -6.10 2.95
CA HIS A 151 -13.47 -6.24 3.12
C HIS A 151 -14.25 -5.09 2.48
N ASP A 152 -15.52 -5.35 2.23
CA ASP A 152 -16.43 -4.45 1.55
C ASP A 152 -17.33 -3.71 2.53
N LEU A 153 -17.54 -2.44 2.32
CA LEU A 153 -18.40 -1.59 3.16
C LEU A 153 -19.79 -1.36 2.56
N SER A 154 -20.05 -1.87 1.36
CA SER A 154 -21.32 -1.65 0.63
C SER A 154 -22.56 -2.20 1.34
N HIS A 155 -22.36 -3.07 2.35
CA HIS A 155 -23.43 -3.66 3.14
C HIS A 155 -23.86 -2.79 4.34
N ILE A 156 -23.05 -1.81 4.73
CA ILE A 156 -23.39 -0.89 5.83
C ILE A 156 -24.35 0.17 5.29
N ARG A 157 -25.43 0.42 6.03
CA ARG A 157 -26.44 1.42 5.63
C ARG A 157 -25.87 2.83 5.50
N PRO A 158 -26.37 3.64 4.56
CA PRO A 158 -25.84 4.98 4.34
C PRO A 158 -26.17 5.94 5.48
N LYS A 159 -25.45 7.05 5.51
CA LYS A 159 -25.65 8.13 6.49
C LYS A 159 -27.09 8.68 6.41
N GLY A 160 -27.70 8.87 7.58
CA GLY A 160 -29.07 9.38 7.71
C GLY A 160 -30.15 8.30 7.62
N SER A 161 -29.80 7.05 7.29
CA SER A 161 -30.78 5.94 7.33
C SER A 161 -31.31 5.74 8.74
N PRO A 162 -32.60 5.42 8.91
CA PRO A 162 -33.19 5.23 10.23
C PRO A 162 -32.60 4.00 10.93
N VAL A 163 -32.34 4.12 12.23
CA VAL A 163 -31.95 3.04 13.11
C VAL A 163 -32.90 2.95 14.29
N LYS A 164 -33.20 1.72 14.75
CA LYS A 164 -34.12 1.47 15.87
C LYS A 164 -33.40 1.52 17.24
N ASN A 165 -32.51 2.49 17.43
CA ASN A 165 -31.82 2.74 18.69
C ASN A 165 -31.85 4.23 19.05
N SER A 166 -31.20 4.61 20.14
CA SER A 166 -31.20 5.99 20.65
C SER A 166 -30.53 7.01 19.70
N ALA A 167 -29.78 6.57 18.70
CA ALA A 167 -29.14 7.46 17.72
C ALA A 167 -30.13 7.95 16.64
N LEU A 168 -31.25 7.28 16.45
CA LEU A 168 -32.29 7.53 15.44
C LEU A 168 -31.84 7.40 13.99
N THR A 169 -30.62 7.80 13.66
CA THR A 169 -30.05 7.76 12.31
C THR A 169 -28.63 7.19 12.28
N SER A 170 -28.28 6.56 11.16
CA SER A 170 -26.93 6.03 10.89
C SER A 170 -25.91 7.14 10.63
N THR A 171 -24.70 6.96 11.08
CA THR A 171 -23.54 7.81 10.75
C THR A 171 -22.93 7.53 9.38
N GLY A 172 -23.34 6.43 8.72
CA GLY A 172 -22.81 5.98 7.43
C GLY A 172 -21.50 5.22 7.55
N ILE A 173 -20.78 5.07 6.42
CA ILE A 173 -19.61 4.18 6.33
C ILE A 173 -18.29 4.81 6.84
N VAL A 174 -18.13 6.13 6.78
CA VAL A 174 -16.84 6.81 7.05
C VAL A 174 -16.30 6.57 8.46
N PRO A 175 -17.09 6.64 9.55
CA PRO A 175 -16.57 6.34 10.88
C PRO A 175 -16.03 4.91 11.04
N PHE A 176 -16.60 3.96 10.30
CA PHE A 176 -16.13 2.57 10.31
C PHE A 176 -14.85 2.39 9.49
N MET A 177 -14.66 3.17 8.41
CA MET A 177 -13.36 3.22 7.73
C MET A 177 -12.24 3.66 8.67
N GLU A 178 -12.47 4.70 9.46
CA GLU A 178 -11.49 5.18 10.45
C GLU A 178 -11.21 4.13 11.52
N ARG A 179 -12.24 3.44 12.00
CA ARG A 179 -12.11 2.36 12.97
C ARG A 179 -11.21 1.24 12.44
N TYR A 180 -11.53 0.67 11.30
CA TYR A 180 -10.77 -0.43 10.70
C TYR A 180 -9.32 -0.02 10.35
N SER A 181 -9.15 1.22 9.90
CA SER A 181 -7.84 1.81 9.66
C SER A 181 -7.01 1.92 10.95
N ASN A 182 -7.61 2.30 12.08
CA ASN A 182 -6.94 2.38 13.38
C ASN A 182 -6.50 1.00 13.86
N SER A 183 -7.41 0.01 13.84
CA SER A 183 -7.10 -1.37 14.22
C SER A 183 -5.95 -1.95 13.39
N THR A 184 -5.87 -1.60 12.10
CA THR A 184 -4.73 -2.01 11.24
C THR A 184 -3.41 -1.45 11.72
N ARG A 185 -3.37 -0.22 12.22
CA ARG A 185 -2.13 0.42 12.70
C ARG A 185 -1.64 -0.12 14.04
N GLU A 186 -2.55 -0.67 14.85
CA GLU A 186 -2.22 -1.27 16.15
C GLU A 186 -1.47 -2.60 16.01
N VAL A 187 -1.66 -3.32 14.89
CA VAL A 187 -1.06 -4.64 14.69
C VAL A 187 0.30 -4.54 14.03
N ALA A 188 1.36 -4.83 14.79
CA ALA A 188 2.72 -4.99 14.28
C ALA A 188 2.92 -6.41 13.70
N GLN A 189 3.68 -6.51 12.60
CA GLN A 189 4.00 -7.76 11.91
C GLN A 189 5.51 -7.90 11.70
N ASP A 190 6.33 -7.81 12.75
CA ASP A 190 7.79 -7.94 12.69
C ASP A 190 8.41 -7.08 11.56
N GLY A 191 8.47 -5.76 11.78
CA GLY A 191 8.98 -4.79 10.80
C GLY A 191 8.05 -4.53 9.61
N ARG A 192 6.84 -5.06 9.59
CA ARG A 192 5.79 -4.79 8.61
C ARG A 192 4.52 -4.31 9.32
N ARG A 193 3.84 -3.32 8.76
CA ARG A 193 2.51 -2.90 9.23
C ARG A 193 1.44 -3.85 8.69
N GLY A 194 0.31 -3.95 9.36
CA GLY A 194 -0.90 -4.55 8.83
C GLY A 194 -1.27 -3.92 7.49
N ALA A 195 -1.88 -4.69 6.61
CA ALA A 195 -2.32 -4.23 5.30
C ALA A 195 -3.82 -4.46 5.15
N LEU A 196 -4.55 -3.41 4.80
CA LEU A 196 -6.00 -3.40 4.70
C LEU A 196 -6.46 -2.84 3.35
N MET A 197 -7.46 -3.48 2.74
CA MET A 197 -8.26 -2.94 1.64
C MET A 197 -9.69 -2.70 2.13
N LEU A 198 -10.17 -1.49 1.94
CA LEU A 198 -11.58 -1.16 2.08
C LEU A 198 -12.16 -0.86 0.70
N SER A 199 -13.25 -1.52 0.35
CA SER A 199 -13.93 -1.30 -0.91
C SER A 199 -15.38 -0.86 -0.71
N VAL A 200 -15.91 -0.14 -1.68
CA VAL A 200 -17.34 0.22 -1.75
C VAL A 200 -17.82 0.20 -3.20
N SER A 201 -19.05 -0.23 -3.42
CA SER A 201 -19.69 -0.10 -4.73
C SER A 201 -20.07 1.36 -5.02
N VAL A 202 -19.84 1.81 -6.24
CA VAL A 202 -20.30 3.12 -6.71
C VAL A 202 -21.84 3.29 -6.60
N LYS A 203 -22.57 2.15 -6.54
CA LYS A 203 -24.03 2.12 -6.30
C LYS A 203 -24.44 2.54 -4.90
N HIS A 204 -23.50 2.57 -3.96
CA HIS A 204 -23.80 2.90 -2.56
C HIS A 204 -23.98 4.41 -2.37
N PRO A 205 -25.00 4.88 -1.64
CA PRO A 205 -25.27 6.32 -1.46
C PRO A 205 -24.16 7.11 -0.75
N ASP A 206 -23.33 6.46 0.04
CA ASP A 206 -22.15 7.09 0.67
C ASP A 206 -20.84 6.93 -0.15
N ALA A 207 -20.90 6.45 -1.40
CA ALA A 207 -19.72 6.25 -2.24
C ALA A 207 -18.90 7.54 -2.41
N GLU A 208 -19.55 8.68 -2.59
CA GLU A 208 -18.88 9.98 -2.68
C GLU A 208 -18.08 10.31 -1.41
N LYS A 209 -18.67 10.09 -0.23
CA LYS A 209 -17.98 10.33 1.06
C LYS A 209 -16.83 9.37 1.29
N PHE A 210 -16.98 8.13 0.83
CA PHE A 210 -15.88 7.13 0.85
C PHE A 210 -14.70 7.59 0.00
N ILE A 211 -14.95 8.10 -1.20
CA ILE A 211 -13.94 8.61 -2.14
C ILE A 211 -13.18 9.78 -1.52
N ASP A 212 -13.88 10.67 -0.82
CA ASP A 212 -13.30 11.85 -0.18
C ASP A 212 -12.59 11.55 1.15
N ALA A 213 -12.80 10.39 1.75
CA ALA A 213 -12.35 10.11 3.12
C ALA A 213 -10.84 10.26 3.32
N LYS A 214 -10.03 9.99 2.30
CA LYS A 214 -8.56 10.09 2.36
C LYS A 214 -7.99 11.45 1.93
N LEU A 215 -8.80 12.35 1.42
CA LEU A 215 -8.35 13.71 1.14
C LEU A 215 -8.04 14.51 2.40
N VAL A 216 -8.65 14.14 3.52
CA VAL A 216 -8.35 14.73 4.82
C VAL A 216 -7.08 14.11 5.36
N GLN A 217 -6.04 14.94 5.52
CA GLN A 217 -4.75 14.51 6.03
C GLN A 217 -4.88 13.82 7.40
N GLY A 218 -4.23 12.68 7.57
CA GLY A 218 -4.27 11.91 8.82
C GLY A 218 -5.46 10.94 8.97
N LYS A 219 -6.47 10.98 8.07
CA LYS A 219 -7.60 10.06 8.10
C LYS A 219 -7.36 8.79 7.28
N VAL A 220 -7.88 7.66 7.75
CA VAL A 220 -7.85 6.36 7.06
C VAL A 220 -6.44 5.96 6.58
N THR A 221 -5.41 6.28 7.33
CA THR A 221 -3.99 6.07 6.93
C THR A 221 -3.55 4.61 6.96
N GLY A 222 -4.28 3.74 7.63
CA GLY A 222 -3.99 2.30 7.75
C GLY A 222 -4.67 1.44 6.69
N ALA A 223 -5.38 2.01 5.72
CA ALA A 223 -6.08 1.25 4.69
C ALA A 223 -5.84 1.81 3.29
N ASN A 224 -5.76 0.92 2.30
CA ASN A 224 -5.98 1.26 0.90
C ASN A 224 -7.49 1.32 0.65
N VAL A 225 -7.94 2.20 -0.21
CA VAL A 225 -9.34 2.33 -0.56
C VAL A 225 -9.56 2.15 -2.06
N SER A 226 -10.58 1.40 -2.45
CA SER A 226 -10.93 1.16 -3.85
C SER A 226 -12.43 1.26 -4.08
N VAL A 227 -12.81 1.83 -5.20
CA VAL A 227 -14.22 1.92 -5.63
C VAL A 227 -14.50 0.83 -6.67
N LYS A 228 -15.58 0.09 -6.43
CA LYS A 228 -16.12 -0.88 -7.39
C LYS A 228 -16.97 -0.15 -8.41
N LEU A 229 -16.45 -0.02 -9.62
CA LEU A 229 -17.18 0.54 -10.76
C LEU A 229 -17.90 -0.57 -11.52
N HIS A 230 -19.16 -0.32 -11.84
CA HIS A 230 -20.00 -1.21 -12.61
C HIS A 230 -20.08 -0.75 -14.07
N ASP A 231 -20.36 -1.68 -14.98
CA ASP A 231 -20.48 -1.37 -16.42
C ASP A 231 -21.58 -0.35 -16.67
N ASP A 232 -22.72 -0.43 -15.94
CA ASP A 232 -23.82 0.53 -16.04
C ASP A 232 -23.41 1.96 -15.61
N PHE A 233 -22.54 2.10 -14.61
CA PHE A 233 -21.98 3.40 -14.22
C PHE A 233 -21.04 3.96 -15.30
N MET A 234 -20.14 3.12 -15.82
CA MET A 234 -19.20 3.54 -16.87
C MET A 234 -19.92 3.97 -18.15
N GLN A 235 -21.00 3.27 -18.52
CA GLN A 235 -21.88 3.64 -19.63
C GLN A 235 -22.61 4.97 -19.36
N ALA A 236 -23.14 5.16 -18.15
CA ALA A 236 -23.78 6.41 -17.76
C ALA A 236 -22.82 7.60 -17.82
N VAL A 237 -21.55 7.41 -17.44
CA VAL A 237 -20.49 8.44 -17.57
C VAL A 237 -20.22 8.75 -19.05
N GLU A 238 -20.06 7.70 -19.90
CA GLU A 238 -19.79 7.85 -21.33
C GLU A 238 -20.93 8.58 -22.06
N ASN A 239 -22.17 8.28 -21.68
CA ASN A 239 -23.38 8.85 -22.28
C ASN A 239 -23.80 10.19 -21.62
N MET A 240 -23.15 10.62 -20.56
CA MET A 240 -23.54 11.77 -19.73
C MET A 240 -24.97 11.65 -19.15
N GLU A 241 -25.32 10.45 -18.72
CA GLU A 241 -26.62 10.12 -18.14
C GLU A 241 -26.60 10.21 -16.61
N PRO A 242 -27.76 10.43 -15.97
CA PRO A 242 -27.90 10.28 -14.54
C PRO A 242 -27.69 8.82 -14.11
N TYR A 243 -27.24 8.64 -12.86
CA TYR A 243 -27.01 7.31 -12.29
C TYR A 243 -27.74 7.12 -10.97
N VAL A 244 -28.31 5.94 -10.78
CA VAL A 244 -29.08 5.63 -9.58
C VAL A 244 -28.22 4.91 -8.55
N GLN A 245 -28.01 5.55 -7.40
CA GLN A 245 -27.46 4.91 -6.20
C GLN A 245 -28.60 4.32 -5.37
N ARG A 246 -28.34 3.20 -4.71
CA ARG A 246 -29.34 2.47 -3.93
C ARG A 246 -28.73 1.70 -2.76
N TYR A 247 -29.57 1.47 -1.75
CA TYR A 247 -29.25 0.59 -0.63
C TYR A 247 -30.46 -0.28 -0.28
N PRO A 248 -30.31 -1.58 -0.03
CA PRO A 248 -29.11 -2.39 -0.20
C PRO A 248 -28.63 -2.43 -1.65
N VAL A 249 -27.29 -2.44 -1.85
CA VAL A 249 -26.68 -2.39 -3.19
C VAL A 249 -27.14 -3.58 -4.06
N ASN A 250 -27.19 -4.78 -3.48
CA ASN A 250 -27.54 -6.03 -4.14
C ASN A 250 -28.89 -6.60 -3.69
N GLY A 251 -29.66 -5.87 -2.87
CA GLY A 251 -30.95 -6.32 -2.34
C GLY A 251 -32.08 -6.19 -3.34
N LYS A 252 -33.13 -7.04 -3.20
CA LYS A 252 -34.35 -6.93 -3.98
C LYS A 252 -35.26 -5.82 -3.42
N GLU A 253 -35.30 -5.63 -2.10
CA GLU A 253 -36.06 -4.59 -1.42
C GLU A 253 -35.19 -3.36 -1.20
N ILE A 254 -35.42 -2.34 -2.03
CA ILE A 254 -34.66 -1.09 -1.95
C ILE A 254 -35.24 -0.24 -0.82
N GLN A 255 -34.38 0.08 0.17
CA GLN A 255 -34.73 0.92 1.32
C GLN A 255 -34.41 2.40 1.08
N TYR A 256 -33.42 2.68 0.24
CA TYR A 256 -32.97 4.01 -0.11
C TYR A 256 -32.56 4.05 -1.59
N GLN A 257 -32.94 5.11 -2.26
CA GLN A 257 -32.57 5.36 -3.65
C GLN A 257 -32.41 6.85 -3.89
N SER A 258 -31.37 7.24 -4.62
CA SER A 258 -31.12 8.61 -5.07
C SER A 258 -30.54 8.62 -6.48
N GLU A 259 -30.89 9.63 -7.25
CA GLU A 259 -30.31 9.90 -8.54
C GLU A 259 -29.15 10.89 -8.37
N ILE A 260 -28.04 10.63 -9.04
CA ILE A 260 -26.84 11.47 -9.04
C ILE A 260 -26.38 11.74 -10.47
N ASN A 261 -25.55 12.77 -10.65
CA ASN A 261 -24.85 12.99 -11.89
C ASN A 261 -23.62 12.07 -11.97
N ALA A 262 -23.65 11.07 -12.89
CA ALA A 262 -22.55 10.13 -13.07
C ALA A 262 -21.21 10.81 -13.42
N SER A 263 -21.28 11.84 -14.31
CA SER A 263 -20.07 12.56 -14.75
C SER A 263 -19.43 13.38 -13.65
N GLU A 264 -20.21 13.93 -12.70
CA GLU A 264 -19.64 14.66 -11.54
C GLU A 264 -18.96 13.71 -10.58
N LEU A 265 -19.59 12.58 -10.26
CA LEU A 265 -18.96 11.57 -9.41
C LEU A 265 -17.69 11.00 -10.07
N TRP A 266 -17.71 10.77 -11.39
CA TRP A 266 -16.54 10.35 -12.16
C TRP A 266 -15.40 11.35 -12.06
N LYS A 267 -15.66 12.63 -12.32
CA LYS A 267 -14.66 13.70 -12.19
C LYS A 267 -14.04 13.73 -10.79
N LYS A 268 -14.86 13.50 -9.76
CA LYS A 268 -14.37 13.43 -8.38
C LYS A 268 -13.47 12.21 -8.16
N ILE A 269 -13.82 11.03 -8.65
CA ILE A 269 -12.96 9.84 -8.59
C ILE A 269 -11.61 10.11 -9.24
N VAL A 270 -11.61 10.66 -10.45
CA VAL A 270 -10.42 10.99 -11.22
C VAL A 270 -9.56 12.03 -10.49
N HIS A 271 -10.18 13.11 -10.01
CA HIS A 271 -9.49 14.16 -9.24
C HIS A 271 -8.80 13.60 -7.98
N ASN A 272 -9.51 12.78 -7.21
CA ASN A 272 -8.95 12.22 -5.98
C ASN A 272 -7.81 11.25 -6.27
N ALA A 273 -7.94 10.39 -7.26
CA ALA A 273 -6.88 9.49 -7.70
C ALA A 273 -5.64 10.27 -8.20
N TRP A 274 -5.83 11.33 -8.99
CA TRP A 274 -4.76 12.22 -9.45
C TRP A 274 -4.07 12.93 -8.28
N LYS A 275 -4.83 13.41 -7.30
CA LYS A 275 -4.33 14.21 -6.16
C LYS A 275 -3.62 13.36 -5.10
N SER A 276 -4.14 12.18 -4.79
CA SER A 276 -3.71 11.36 -3.64
C SER A 276 -3.35 9.92 -3.98
N ALA A 277 -3.36 9.53 -5.27
CA ALA A 277 -3.19 8.15 -5.74
C ALA A 277 -4.27 7.18 -5.20
N GLU A 278 -5.38 7.69 -4.72
CA GLU A 278 -6.54 6.93 -4.24
C GLU A 278 -7.85 7.70 -4.52
N PRO A 279 -8.95 7.00 -4.77
CA PRO A 279 -9.13 5.55 -4.69
C PRO A 279 -8.51 4.79 -5.86
N GLY A 280 -8.16 3.50 -5.61
CA GLY A 280 -7.96 2.54 -6.69
C GLY A 280 -9.29 2.18 -7.35
N ILE A 281 -9.24 1.69 -8.59
CA ILE A 281 -10.41 1.31 -9.37
C ILE A 281 -10.49 -0.22 -9.48
N LEU A 282 -11.68 -0.76 -9.22
CA LEU A 282 -12.02 -2.16 -9.46
C LEU A 282 -13.20 -2.21 -10.44
N PHE A 283 -13.00 -2.73 -11.65
CA PHE A 283 -14.05 -2.94 -12.63
C PHE A 283 -14.86 -4.19 -12.24
N TRP A 284 -15.86 -3.98 -11.42
CA TRP A 284 -16.47 -5.04 -10.63
C TRP A 284 -17.20 -6.07 -11.49
N ASP A 285 -17.90 -5.63 -12.52
CA ASP A 285 -18.63 -6.54 -13.40
C ASP A 285 -17.67 -7.40 -14.24
N THR A 286 -16.51 -6.85 -14.63
CA THR A 286 -15.44 -7.63 -15.27
C THR A 286 -14.85 -8.66 -14.30
N ILE A 287 -14.61 -8.27 -13.04
CA ILE A 287 -14.11 -9.20 -12.00
C ILE A 287 -15.09 -10.38 -11.86
N ILE A 288 -16.38 -10.11 -11.67
CA ILE A 288 -17.38 -11.16 -11.43
C ILE A 288 -17.59 -12.03 -12.68
N ARG A 289 -17.68 -11.43 -13.85
CA ARG A 289 -17.88 -12.13 -15.13
C ARG A 289 -16.75 -13.11 -15.43
N GLU A 290 -15.50 -12.72 -15.15
CA GLU A 290 -14.30 -13.53 -15.42
C GLU A 290 -13.94 -14.48 -14.27
N SER A 291 -14.57 -14.34 -13.10
CA SER A 291 -14.27 -15.14 -11.91
C SER A 291 -14.82 -16.56 -12.02
N ILE A 292 -13.96 -17.56 -11.95
CA ILE A 292 -14.38 -18.96 -11.88
C ILE A 292 -15.02 -19.30 -10.52
N PRO A 293 -14.49 -18.87 -9.38
CA PRO A 293 -15.14 -19.07 -8.09
C PRO A 293 -16.60 -18.60 -8.03
N ASP A 294 -16.95 -17.53 -8.74
CA ASP A 294 -18.34 -17.03 -8.79
C ASP A 294 -19.32 -17.98 -9.53
N CYS A 295 -18.82 -18.94 -10.30
CA CYS A 295 -19.64 -20.07 -10.79
C CYS A 295 -20.20 -20.93 -9.64
N TYR A 296 -19.62 -20.80 -8.45
CA TYR A 296 -20.02 -21.49 -7.20
C TYR A 296 -20.55 -20.51 -6.15
N ALA A 297 -21.10 -19.37 -6.57
CA ALA A 297 -21.56 -18.30 -5.67
C ALA A 297 -22.66 -18.77 -4.69
N ASP A 298 -23.55 -19.67 -5.11
CA ASP A 298 -24.59 -20.32 -4.29
C ASP A 298 -24.02 -21.29 -3.24
N LEU A 299 -22.78 -21.78 -3.44
CA LEU A 299 -22.02 -22.60 -2.49
C LEU A 299 -21.11 -21.76 -1.59
N GLY A 300 -21.30 -20.45 -1.56
CA GLY A 300 -20.57 -19.51 -0.71
C GLY A 300 -19.24 -19.01 -1.29
N TYR A 301 -19.02 -19.12 -2.60
CA TYR A 301 -17.83 -18.61 -3.29
C TYR A 301 -18.04 -17.29 -4.02
N ARG A 302 -19.09 -16.57 -3.67
CA ARG A 302 -19.32 -15.22 -4.23
C ARG A 302 -18.21 -14.26 -3.84
N THR A 303 -17.55 -13.67 -4.81
CA THR A 303 -16.55 -12.62 -4.60
C THR A 303 -17.17 -11.36 -4.01
N VAL A 304 -16.57 -10.83 -2.94
CA VAL A 304 -17.08 -9.63 -2.23
C VAL A 304 -16.08 -8.50 -2.14
N SER A 305 -14.78 -8.78 -2.16
CA SER A 305 -13.72 -7.77 -2.09
C SER A 305 -12.42 -8.34 -2.68
N THR A 306 -11.35 -7.56 -2.60
CA THR A 306 -10.00 -7.98 -2.97
C THR A 306 -9.07 -7.88 -1.77
N ASN A 307 -7.89 -8.49 -1.87
CA ASN A 307 -6.77 -8.26 -0.97
C ASN A 307 -6.24 -6.80 -1.06
N PRO A 308 -5.31 -6.37 -0.17
CA PRO A 308 -4.83 -4.99 -0.13
C PRO A 308 -4.23 -4.43 -1.43
N CYS A 309 -3.66 -5.28 -2.28
CA CYS A 309 -3.06 -4.87 -3.55
C CYS A 309 -3.97 -5.04 -4.77
N GLY A 310 -5.18 -5.59 -4.58
CA GLY A 310 -6.22 -5.67 -5.60
C GLY A 310 -6.10 -6.84 -6.59
N GLU A 311 -5.04 -7.65 -6.52
CA GLU A 311 -4.79 -8.74 -7.48
C GLU A 311 -5.58 -10.03 -7.18
N ILE A 312 -6.20 -10.15 -6.01
CA ILE A 312 -6.90 -11.37 -5.63
C ILE A 312 -8.34 -11.06 -5.20
N PRO A 313 -9.31 -11.11 -6.11
CA PRO A 313 -10.73 -11.12 -5.76
C PRO A 313 -11.08 -12.40 -4.99
N LEU A 314 -11.72 -12.25 -3.82
CA LEU A 314 -11.99 -13.34 -2.91
C LEU A 314 -13.43 -13.30 -2.39
N CYS A 315 -13.96 -14.48 -2.12
CA CYS A 315 -15.15 -14.66 -1.29
C CYS A 315 -14.79 -14.58 0.20
N PRO A 316 -15.78 -14.47 1.10
CA PRO A 316 -15.54 -14.47 2.53
C PRO A 316 -14.79 -15.71 3.03
N TYR A 317 -13.80 -15.48 3.90
CA TYR A 317 -12.96 -16.53 4.53
C TYR A 317 -12.04 -17.27 3.56
N ASP A 318 -11.97 -16.85 2.30
CA ASP A 318 -11.01 -17.41 1.35
C ASP A 318 -9.67 -16.69 1.44
N SER A 319 -8.63 -17.36 0.95
CA SER A 319 -7.25 -16.88 1.07
C SER A 319 -6.39 -17.36 -0.09
N CYS A 320 -5.29 -16.66 -0.34
CA CYS A 320 -4.37 -17.02 -1.39
C CYS A 320 -2.91 -17.05 -0.92
N ARG A 321 -2.19 -18.05 -1.38
CA ARG A 321 -0.72 -18.21 -1.26
C ARG A 321 -0.12 -17.88 -2.60
N LEU A 322 1.07 -17.31 -2.62
CA LEU A 322 1.65 -16.69 -3.79
C LEU A 322 3.03 -17.27 -4.13
N ILE A 323 3.23 -17.54 -5.40
CA ILE A 323 4.51 -17.85 -6.03
C ILE A 323 4.65 -17.00 -7.31
N ALA A 324 5.86 -16.52 -7.60
CA ALA A 324 6.16 -15.85 -8.86
C ALA A 324 7.18 -16.64 -9.66
N ILE A 325 6.97 -16.71 -10.96
CA ILE A 325 7.94 -17.26 -11.92
C ILE A 325 8.78 -16.08 -12.44
N ASN A 326 10.09 -16.20 -12.37
CA ASN A 326 11.03 -15.17 -12.81
C ASN A 326 11.26 -15.27 -14.31
N LEU A 327 10.54 -14.50 -15.09
CA LEU A 327 10.53 -14.57 -16.56
C LEU A 327 11.89 -14.32 -17.19
N TYR A 328 12.70 -13.43 -16.63
CA TYR A 328 14.05 -13.14 -17.13
C TYR A 328 14.94 -14.39 -17.19
N SER A 329 14.74 -15.33 -16.31
CA SER A 329 15.56 -16.55 -16.22
C SER A 329 15.39 -17.55 -17.36
N TYR A 330 14.39 -17.32 -18.21
CA TYR A 330 14.13 -18.14 -19.41
C TYR A 330 14.65 -17.45 -20.69
N VAL A 331 15.27 -16.28 -20.57
CA VAL A 331 15.89 -15.60 -21.71
C VAL A 331 17.32 -16.11 -21.87
N ASN A 332 17.53 -16.87 -22.93
CA ASN A 332 18.86 -17.35 -23.30
C ASN A 332 19.59 -16.29 -24.12
N GLN A 333 20.87 -16.07 -23.82
CA GLN A 333 21.73 -15.07 -24.48
C GLN A 333 21.09 -13.66 -24.52
N PRO A 334 20.71 -13.12 -23.33
CA PRO A 334 20.00 -11.85 -23.23
C PRO A 334 20.82 -10.70 -23.88
N PHE A 335 20.15 -9.76 -24.47
CA PHE A 335 20.72 -8.56 -25.11
C PHE A 335 21.68 -8.85 -26.29
N THR A 336 21.61 -10.02 -26.90
CA THR A 336 22.43 -10.38 -28.05
C THR A 336 21.55 -10.70 -29.28
N PRO A 337 22.12 -10.68 -30.51
CA PRO A 337 21.36 -11.05 -31.71
C PRO A 337 20.86 -12.52 -31.73
N LYS A 338 21.34 -13.37 -30.84
CA LYS A 338 20.94 -14.79 -30.71
C LYS A 338 19.96 -15.01 -29.54
N VAL A 339 19.41 -13.94 -29.01
CA VAL A 339 18.47 -14.02 -27.89
C VAL A 339 17.24 -14.86 -28.26
N ARG A 340 16.79 -15.67 -27.32
CA ARG A 340 15.55 -16.44 -27.43
C ARG A 340 14.95 -16.72 -26.06
N PHE A 341 13.65 -16.89 -25.99
CA PHE A 341 12.94 -17.36 -24.80
C PHE A 341 12.83 -18.89 -24.83
N ASP A 342 13.12 -19.52 -23.70
CA ASP A 342 13.12 -20.98 -23.55
C ASP A 342 11.74 -21.48 -23.08
N PHE A 343 10.80 -21.59 -23.99
CA PHE A 343 9.46 -22.05 -23.70
C PHE A 343 9.40 -23.47 -23.14
N ASP A 344 10.31 -24.37 -23.51
CA ASP A 344 10.28 -25.75 -23.03
C ASP A 344 10.65 -25.85 -21.56
N LEU A 345 11.74 -25.19 -21.17
CA LEU A 345 12.12 -25.07 -19.75
C LEU A 345 11.04 -24.31 -18.95
N PHE A 346 10.46 -23.27 -19.55
CA PHE A 346 9.40 -22.48 -18.95
C PHE A 346 8.16 -23.32 -18.64
N ARG A 347 7.64 -24.07 -19.61
CA ARG A 347 6.51 -25.01 -19.42
C ARG A 347 6.80 -26.02 -18.31
N LYS A 348 8.02 -26.62 -18.32
CA LYS A 348 8.41 -27.53 -17.25
C LYS A 348 8.29 -26.89 -15.86
N HIS A 349 8.83 -25.71 -15.69
CA HIS A 349 8.82 -25.02 -14.39
C HIS A 349 7.42 -24.51 -13.98
N ILE A 350 6.53 -24.21 -14.92
CA ILE A 350 5.12 -23.91 -14.60
C ILE A 350 4.45 -25.12 -13.94
N HIS A 351 4.69 -26.33 -14.46
CA HIS A 351 4.16 -27.55 -13.85
C HIS A 351 4.71 -27.76 -12.43
N VAL A 352 6.01 -27.54 -12.23
CA VAL A 352 6.65 -27.62 -10.92
C VAL A 352 6.04 -26.57 -9.96
N ALA A 353 5.88 -25.34 -10.42
CA ALA A 353 5.31 -24.27 -9.61
C ALA A 353 3.88 -24.58 -9.16
N GLN A 354 3.02 -25.09 -10.05
CA GLN A 354 1.64 -25.44 -9.69
C GLN A 354 1.60 -26.63 -8.71
N ARG A 355 2.47 -27.61 -8.88
CA ARG A 355 2.60 -28.74 -7.97
C ARG A 355 3.03 -28.28 -6.59
N MET A 356 4.08 -27.44 -6.50
CA MET A 356 4.52 -26.84 -5.24
C MET A 356 3.43 -26.01 -4.58
N MET A 357 2.63 -25.28 -5.36
CA MET A 357 1.53 -24.48 -4.82
C MET A 357 0.44 -25.35 -4.20
N ASP A 358 0.12 -26.50 -4.76
CA ASP A 358 -0.82 -27.44 -4.15
C ASP A 358 -0.27 -28.01 -2.83
N ASP A 359 1.04 -28.32 -2.78
CA ASP A 359 1.72 -28.74 -1.54
C ASP A 359 1.72 -27.66 -0.45
N ILE A 360 1.89 -26.38 -0.85
CA ILE A 360 1.81 -25.25 0.07
C ILE A 360 0.40 -25.12 0.67
N ILE A 361 -0.66 -25.54 -0.02
CA ILE A 361 -2.00 -25.57 0.57
C ILE A 361 -2.06 -26.64 1.70
N ASP A 362 -1.47 -27.78 1.53
CA ASP A 362 -1.42 -28.80 2.57
C ASP A 362 -0.61 -28.33 3.78
N LEU A 363 0.53 -27.67 3.55
CA LEU A 363 1.31 -27.00 4.58
C LEU A 363 0.51 -25.90 5.30
N GLU A 364 -0.32 -25.14 4.57
CA GLU A 364 -1.21 -24.13 5.16
C GLU A 364 -2.28 -24.78 6.05
N LEU A 365 -2.87 -25.88 5.62
CA LEU A 365 -3.84 -26.61 6.43
C LEU A 365 -3.21 -27.08 7.75
N GLU A 366 -1.98 -27.60 7.72
CA GLU A 366 -1.22 -27.92 8.94
C GLU A 366 -0.99 -26.69 9.83
N LYS A 367 -0.62 -25.54 9.24
CA LYS A 367 -0.45 -24.28 10.00
C LYS A 367 -1.76 -23.79 10.62
N ILE A 368 -2.87 -23.91 9.91
CA ILE A 368 -4.19 -23.57 10.46
C ILE A 368 -4.55 -24.51 11.62
N ASP A 369 -4.23 -25.79 11.54
CA ASP A 369 -4.45 -26.74 12.65
C ASP A 369 -3.62 -26.36 13.88
N VAL A 370 -2.38 -25.91 13.71
CA VAL A 370 -1.54 -25.36 14.79
C VAL A 370 -2.16 -24.10 15.39
N ILE A 371 -2.69 -23.18 14.55
CA ILE A 371 -3.38 -21.97 15.01
C ILE A 371 -4.63 -22.36 15.84
N LEU A 372 -5.44 -23.28 15.35
CA LEU A 372 -6.65 -23.75 16.05
C LEU A 372 -6.31 -24.43 17.38
N GLN A 373 -5.22 -25.21 17.42
CA GLN A 373 -4.74 -25.81 18.65
C GLN A 373 -4.29 -24.74 19.65
N LYS A 374 -3.52 -23.73 19.19
CA LYS A 374 -3.10 -22.60 20.05
C LYS A 374 -4.31 -21.86 20.65
N ILE A 375 -5.35 -21.59 19.83
CA ILE A 375 -6.59 -20.96 20.31
C ILE A 375 -7.27 -21.82 21.38
N LYS A 376 -7.30 -23.14 21.20
CA LYS A 376 -7.88 -24.07 22.15
C LYS A 376 -7.12 -24.04 23.50
N ASP A 377 -5.79 -24.01 23.43
CA ASP A 377 -4.90 -24.07 24.59
C ASP A 377 -4.74 -22.70 25.31
N ASP A 378 -5.25 -21.63 24.71
CA ASP A 378 -5.24 -20.29 25.29
C ASP A 378 -6.10 -20.28 26.58
N PRO A 379 -5.60 -19.73 27.71
CA PRO A 379 -6.32 -19.71 28.99
C PRO A 379 -7.52 -18.75 29.02
N GLU A 380 -7.75 -17.96 27.99
CA GLU A 380 -8.89 -17.04 27.90
C GLU A 380 -10.24 -17.80 27.90
N ASN A 381 -11.29 -17.06 28.25
CA ASN A 381 -12.66 -17.58 28.22
C ASN A 381 -13.06 -17.94 26.75
N ASP A 382 -13.79 -19.03 26.60
CA ASP A 382 -14.24 -19.53 25.29
C ASP A 382 -15.09 -18.52 24.52
N GLU A 383 -15.83 -17.65 25.19
CA GLU A 383 -16.60 -16.56 24.56
C GLU A 383 -15.69 -15.55 23.84
N ILE A 384 -14.53 -15.23 24.42
CA ILE A 384 -13.55 -14.32 23.83
C ILE A 384 -12.88 -14.98 22.62
N LYS A 385 -12.55 -16.26 22.72
CA LYS A 385 -11.91 -17.04 21.65
C LYS A 385 -12.83 -17.38 20.47
N LEU A 386 -14.13 -17.26 20.63
CA LEU A 386 -15.13 -17.79 19.69
C LEU A 386 -14.98 -17.19 18.27
N VAL A 387 -14.76 -15.88 18.17
CA VAL A 387 -14.64 -15.21 16.87
C VAL A 387 -13.38 -15.68 16.12
N GLU A 388 -12.23 -15.74 16.79
CA GLU A 388 -10.99 -16.22 16.19
C GLU A 388 -11.07 -17.70 15.79
N LYS A 389 -11.65 -18.55 16.65
CA LYS A 389 -11.86 -19.97 16.36
C LYS A 389 -12.73 -20.17 15.12
N ASN A 390 -13.88 -19.51 15.06
CA ASN A 390 -14.79 -19.63 13.92
C ASN A 390 -14.16 -19.09 12.63
N LEU A 391 -13.41 -18.00 12.72
CA LEU A 391 -12.66 -17.43 11.59
C LEU A 391 -11.73 -18.48 10.98
N TRP A 392 -10.86 -19.10 11.79
CA TRP A 392 -9.87 -20.05 11.28
C TRP A 392 -10.51 -21.38 10.85
N GLN A 393 -11.62 -21.80 11.44
CA GLN A 393 -12.39 -22.94 10.96
C GLN A 393 -12.99 -22.69 9.58
N ASN A 394 -13.55 -21.49 9.33
CA ASN A 394 -14.09 -21.12 8.03
C ASN A 394 -12.98 -21.02 6.97
N ILE A 395 -11.84 -20.42 7.31
CA ILE A 395 -10.67 -20.35 6.43
C ILE A 395 -10.15 -21.73 6.08
N ARG A 396 -10.04 -22.62 7.08
CA ARG A 396 -9.64 -24.01 6.87
C ARG A 396 -10.56 -24.72 5.89
N LYS A 397 -11.87 -24.56 6.07
CA LYS A 397 -12.89 -25.14 5.19
C LYS A 397 -12.71 -24.64 3.75
N LYS A 398 -12.58 -23.31 3.55
CA LYS A 398 -12.39 -22.72 2.21
C LYS A 398 -11.09 -23.18 1.57
N ALA A 399 -9.98 -23.20 2.32
CA ALA A 399 -8.70 -23.68 1.82
C ALA A 399 -8.76 -25.16 1.40
N GLN A 400 -9.44 -26.01 2.15
CA GLN A 400 -9.60 -27.43 1.86
C GLN A 400 -10.53 -27.68 0.66
N GLU A 401 -11.67 -26.98 0.59
CA GLU A 401 -12.69 -27.20 -0.44
C GLU A 401 -12.27 -26.66 -1.81
N GLY A 402 -11.72 -25.43 -1.85
CA GLY A 402 -11.38 -24.75 -3.10
C GLY A 402 -9.92 -24.92 -3.53
N ARG A 403 -9.00 -25.15 -2.60
CA ARG A 403 -7.55 -25.28 -2.87
C ARG A 403 -7.02 -24.19 -3.80
N ARG A 404 -7.33 -22.94 -3.51
CA ARG A 404 -6.93 -21.79 -4.33
C ARG A 404 -5.43 -21.58 -4.31
N THR A 405 -4.84 -21.40 -5.49
CA THR A 405 -3.43 -21.04 -5.69
C THR A 405 -3.30 -19.67 -6.31
N GLY A 406 -2.10 -19.10 -6.27
CA GLY A 406 -1.78 -17.79 -6.88
C GLY A 406 -0.40 -17.83 -7.52
N ILE A 407 -0.31 -18.44 -8.71
CA ILE A 407 0.88 -18.38 -9.54
C ILE A 407 0.85 -17.08 -10.33
N GLY A 408 1.93 -16.32 -10.23
CA GLY A 408 2.15 -15.12 -11.02
C GLY A 408 3.54 -15.11 -11.63
N ILE A 409 3.94 -13.96 -12.07
CA ILE A 409 5.25 -13.71 -12.67
C ILE A 409 5.95 -12.54 -12.02
N THR A 410 7.24 -12.43 -12.26
CA THR A 410 8.07 -11.24 -12.01
C THR A 410 9.03 -11.05 -13.16
N ALA A 411 9.64 -9.89 -13.28
CA ALA A 411 10.65 -9.57 -14.31
C ALA A 411 10.11 -9.42 -15.74
N GLU A 412 8.83 -9.07 -15.92
CA GLU A 412 8.25 -8.83 -17.26
C GLU A 412 9.04 -7.76 -18.04
N GLY A 413 9.30 -6.61 -17.42
CA GLY A 413 10.03 -5.52 -18.06
C GLY A 413 11.44 -5.90 -18.49
N ASP A 414 12.16 -6.63 -17.63
CA ASP A 414 13.51 -7.09 -17.94
C ASP A 414 13.55 -8.22 -18.98
N MET A 415 12.56 -9.10 -18.95
CA MET A 415 12.40 -10.12 -20.01
C MET A 415 12.24 -9.46 -21.37
N LEU A 416 11.33 -8.52 -21.50
CA LEU A 416 11.09 -7.81 -22.75
C LEU A 416 12.33 -7.04 -23.21
N ALA A 417 12.98 -6.29 -22.33
CA ALA A 417 14.20 -5.58 -22.62
C ALA A 417 15.32 -6.51 -23.09
N ALA A 418 15.50 -7.65 -22.43
CA ALA A 418 16.49 -8.65 -22.79
C ALA A 418 16.25 -9.29 -24.15
N LEU A 419 15.00 -9.42 -24.56
CA LEU A 419 14.58 -9.89 -25.90
C LEU A 419 14.66 -8.79 -26.99
N GLY A 420 15.00 -7.56 -26.62
CA GLY A 420 14.99 -6.41 -27.52
C GLY A 420 13.58 -5.90 -27.86
N LEU A 421 12.58 -6.26 -27.06
CA LEU A 421 11.20 -5.84 -27.22
C LEU A 421 10.95 -4.59 -26.36
N LYS A 422 10.50 -3.52 -26.96
CA LYS A 422 10.19 -2.28 -26.24
C LYS A 422 8.89 -2.44 -25.46
N TYR A 423 8.94 -2.28 -24.14
CA TYR A 423 7.75 -2.36 -23.28
C TYR A 423 6.63 -1.44 -23.78
N GLY A 424 5.42 -1.98 -23.93
CA GLY A 424 4.26 -1.27 -24.44
C GLY A 424 4.15 -1.22 -25.97
N SER A 425 5.13 -1.70 -26.75
CA SER A 425 4.96 -1.89 -28.19
C SER A 425 4.01 -3.06 -28.50
N GLU A 426 3.46 -3.09 -29.72
CA GLU A 426 2.57 -4.19 -30.14
C GLU A 426 3.29 -5.52 -30.11
N ASP A 427 4.52 -5.61 -30.64
CA ASP A 427 5.33 -6.83 -30.61
C ASP A 427 5.60 -7.31 -29.16
N ALA A 428 5.88 -6.39 -28.24
CA ALA A 428 6.05 -6.71 -26.83
C ALA A 428 4.72 -7.19 -26.20
N THR A 429 3.63 -6.58 -26.57
CA THR A 429 2.28 -6.94 -26.09
C THR A 429 1.87 -8.32 -26.59
N ASP A 430 2.11 -8.63 -27.86
CA ASP A 430 1.85 -9.95 -28.45
C ASP A 430 2.69 -11.04 -27.77
N PHE A 431 3.97 -10.76 -27.57
CA PHE A 431 4.86 -11.69 -26.88
C PHE A 431 4.45 -11.92 -25.42
N SER A 432 4.10 -10.85 -24.70
CA SER A 432 3.59 -10.95 -23.34
C SER A 432 2.28 -11.74 -23.27
N GLU A 433 1.36 -11.56 -24.21
CA GLU A 433 0.14 -12.37 -24.29
C GLU A 433 0.47 -13.84 -24.51
N GLU A 434 1.43 -14.17 -25.39
CA GLU A 434 1.88 -15.55 -25.63
C GLU A 434 2.46 -16.18 -24.36
N VAL A 435 3.32 -15.45 -23.63
CA VAL A 435 3.90 -15.89 -22.36
C VAL A 435 2.80 -16.17 -21.34
N HIS A 436 1.88 -15.24 -21.13
CA HIS A 436 0.80 -15.40 -20.15
C HIS A 436 -0.24 -16.45 -20.55
N LYS A 437 -0.52 -16.59 -21.84
CA LYS A 437 -1.31 -17.69 -22.37
C LYS A 437 -0.65 -19.03 -22.07
N THR A 438 0.66 -19.14 -22.26
CA THR A 438 1.43 -20.35 -21.92
C THR A 438 1.35 -20.62 -20.42
N VAL A 439 1.54 -19.61 -19.56
CA VAL A 439 1.36 -19.77 -18.11
C VAL A 439 -0.02 -20.29 -17.77
N ALA A 440 -1.07 -19.73 -18.38
CA ALA A 440 -2.44 -20.15 -18.12
C ALA A 440 -2.68 -21.60 -18.52
N LEU A 441 -2.41 -21.95 -19.78
CA LEU A 441 -2.68 -23.28 -20.30
C LEU A 441 -1.90 -24.36 -19.53
N GLU A 442 -0.61 -24.14 -19.27
CA GLU A 442 0.21 -25.13 -18.58
C GLU A 442 -0.09 -25.23 -17.08
N THR A 443 -0.48 -24.13 -16.42
CA THR A 443 -0.94 -24.16 -15.02
C THR A 443 -2.25 -24.95 -14.92
N TYR A 444 -3.21 -24.70 -15.81
CA TYR A 444 -4.47 -25.44 -15.86
C TYR A 444 -4.22 -26.92 -16.17
N ARG A 445 -3.35 -27.24 -17.13
CA ARG A 445 -2.95 -28.62 -17.45
C ARG A 445 -2.33 -29.32 -16.24
N SER A 446 -1.44 -28.61 -15.51
CA SER A 446 -0.86 -29.13 -14.27
C SER A 446 -1.92 -29.40 -13.20
N SER A 447 -2.88 -28.50 -13.03
CA SER A 447 -3.97 -28.67 -12.07
C SER A 447 -4.90 -29.85 -12.46
N VAL A 448 -5.13 -30.10 -13.74
CA VAL A 448 -5.85 -31.29 -14.23
C VAL A 448 -5.09 -32.58 -13.94
N ARG A 449 -3.78 -32.59 -14.20
CA ARG A 449 -2.92 -33.74 -13.85
C ARG A 449 -2.90 -34.01 -12.35
N LEU A 450 -2.81 -32.96 -11.55
CA LEU A 450 -2.93 -33.07 -10.09
C LEU A 450 -4.30 -33.57 -9.66
N ALA A 451 -5.38 -33.20 -10.34
CA ALA A 451 -6.70 -33.73 -10.05
C ALA A 451 -6.80 -35.24 -10.37
N ALA A 452 -6.22 -35.67 -11.45
CA ALA A 452 -6.13 -37.12 -11.79
C ALA A 452 -5.28 -37.89 -10.75
N GLU A 453 -4.23 -37.27 -10.21
CA GLU A 453 -3.32 -37.87 -9.20
C GLU A 453 -3.87 -37.82 -7.78
N ARG A 454 -4.46 -36.68 -7.38
CA ARG A 454 -4.78 -36.33 -5.98
C ARG A 454 -6.27 -36.09 -5.73
N GLY A 455 -7.09 -36.16 -6.77
CA GLY A 455 -8.51 -35.82 -6.75
C GLY A 455 -8.74 -34.32 -7.05
N PRO A 456 -9.88 -33.97 -7.68
CA PRO A 456 -10.25 -32.58 -7.93
C PRO A 456 -10.61 -31.85 -6.62
N PHE A 457 -10.70 -30.51 -6.68
CA PHE A 457 -11.26 -29.74 -5.58
C PHE A 457 -12.73 -30.16 -5.32
N SER A 458 -13.14 -30.21 -4.05
CA SER A 458 -14.29 -31.00 -3.64
C SER A 458 -15.65 -30.61 -4.24
N ILE A 459 -15.79 -29.37 -4.66
CA ILE A 459 -17.02 -28.80 -5.24
C ILE A 459 -16.96 -28.66 -6.76
N TYR A 460 -15.93 -29.19 -7.43
CA TYR A 460 -15.76 -29.08 -8.87
C TYR A 460 -16.98 -29.58 -9.63
N ASN A 461 -17.42 -28.80 -10.61
CA ASN A 461 -18.47 -29.14 -11.53
C ASN A 461 -18.28 -28.44 -12.88
N ALA A 462 -18.01 -29.22 -13.93
CA ALA A 462 -17.70 -28.70 -15.26
C ALA A 462 -18.89 -27.92 -15.89
N GLU A 463 -20.14 -28.34 -15.62
CA GLU A 463 -21.32 -27.67 -16.17
C GLU A 463 -21.48 -26.25 -15.63
N ARG A 464 -21.12 -26.00 -14.36
CA ARG A 464 -21.15 -24.65 -13.77
C ARG A 464 -20.19 -23.71 -14.47
N GLU A 465 -19.06 -24.20 -14.89
CA GLU A 465 -17.97 -23.40 -15.43
C GLU A 465 -18.02 -23.22 -16.96
N GLN A 466 -18.77 -24.05 -17.69
CA GLN A 466 -18.79 -24.08 -19.17
C GLN A 466 -19.02 -22.73 -19.84
N ASN A 467 -19.68 -21.80 -19.14
CA ASN A 467 -20.02 -20.46 -19.64
C ASN A 467 -19.03 -19.38 -19.16
N ASN A 468 -18.09 -19.71 -18.28
CA ASN A 468 -17.09 -18.75 -17.84
C ASN A 468 -16.20 -18.33 -19.01
N PRO A 469 -15.92 -17.02 -19.21
CA PRO A 469 -15.17 -16.56 -20.37
C PRO A 469 -13.75 -17.13 -20.47
N LEU A 470 -13.03 -17.30 -19.35
CA LEU A 470 -11.69 -17.88 -19.35
C LEU A 470 -11.74 -19.36 -19.74
N ILE A 471 -12.69 -20.14 -19.21
CA ILE A 471 -12.88 -21.54 -19.58
C ILE A 471 -13.19 -21.69 -21.07
N ARG A 472 -14.01 -20.78 -21.63
CA ARG A 472 -14.25 -20.74 -23.07
C ARG A 472 -12.99 -20.42 -23.87
N ARG A 473 -12.13 -19.48 -23.40
CA ARG A 473 -10.84 -19.18 -24.03
C ARG A 473 -9.91 -20.40 -24.01
N ILE A 474 -9.84 -21.10 -22.88
CA ILE A 474 -9.07 -22.36 -22.77
C ILE A 474 -9.58 -23.40 -23.75
N ARG A 475 -10.91 -23.59 -23.82
CA ARG A 475 -11.54 -24.53 -24.77
C ARG A 475 -11.17 -24.25 -26.24
N VAL A 476 -11.10 -22.97 -26.61
CA VAL A 476 -10.73 -22.56 -27.98
C VAL A 476 -9.24 -22.73 -28.23
N ALA A 477 -8.40 -22.35 -27.25
CA ALA A 477 -6.96 -22.35 -27.38
C ALA A 477 -6.34 -23.78 -27.29
N ASP A 478 -6.97 -24.63 -26.50
CA ASP A 478 -6.51 -26.00 -26.22
C ASP A 478 -7.72 -26.92 -25.93
N PRO A 479 -8.38 -27.46 -26.97
CA PRO A 479 -9.54 -28.32 -26.81
C PRO A 479 -9.24 -29.60 -26.03
N GLU A 480 -8.05 -30.19 -26.18
CA GLU A 480 -7.62 -31.40 -25.48
C GLU A 480 -7.56 -31.15 -23.97
N LEU A 481 -6.95 -30.04 -23.53
CA LEU A 481 -6.91 -29.63 -22.14
C LEU A 481 -8.34 -29.46 -21.57
N TYR A 482 -9.25 -28.88 -22.35
CA TYR A 482 -10.63 -28.73 -21.92
C TYR A 482 -11.34 -30.09 -21.74
N GLU A 483 -11.15 -31.04 -22.63
CA GLU A 483 -11.70 -32.38 -22.51
C GLU A 483 -11.15 -33.13 -21.30
N GLU A 484 -9.83 -33.02 -21.06
CA GLU A 484 -9.19 -33.55 -19.86
C GLU A 484 -9.74 -32.93 -18.60
N MET A 485 -9.95 -31.61 -18.60
CA MET A 485 -10.53 -30.87 -17.46
C MET A 485 -11.97 -31.32 -17.17
N VAL A 486 -12.78 -31.55 -18.18
CA VAL A 486 -14.14 -32.07 -17.99
C VAL A 486 -14.12 -33.50 -17.42
N ARG A 487 -13.15 -34.30 -17.87
CA ARG A 487 -13.03 -35.74 -17.50
C ARG A 487 -12.48 -35.93 -16.08
N TYR A 488 -11.42 -35.22 -15.72
CA TYR A 488 -10.67 -35.40 -14.46
C TYR A 488 -10.93 -34.33 -13.41
N GLY A 489 -11.50 -33.22 -13.83
CA GLY A 489 -11.60 -32.02 -12.98
C GLY A 489 -10.29 -31.24 -12.90
N ARG A 490 -10.28 -30.26 -12.02
CA ARG A 490 -9.08 -29.53 -11.60
C ARG A 490 -8.85 -29.69 -10.11
N ARG A 491 -7.58 -29.69 -9.71
CA ARG A 491 -7.18 -29.72 -8.30
C ARG A 491 -7.51 -28.44 -7.54
N ASN A 492 -7.57 -27.30 -8.24
CA ASN A 492 -7.61 -25.96 -7.65
C ASN A 492 -8.72 -25.13 -8.31
N ILE A 493 -9.50 -24.37 -7.51
CA ILE A 493 -10.66 -23.59 -8.00
C ILE A 493 -10.23 -22.37 -8.83
N ALA A 494 -9.12 -21.72 -8.46
CA ALA A 494 -8.51 -20.64 -9.19
C ALA A 494 -6.99 -20.71 -9.01
N LEU A 495 -6.21 -20.23 -9.99
CA LEU A 495 -4.80 -20.60 -10.11
C LEU A 495 -3.85 -19.41 -10.27
N LEU A 496 -4.23 -18.36 -10.99
CA LEU A 496 -3.32 -17.37 -11.53
C LEU A 496 -3.57 -15.97 -10.96
N THR A 497 -2.51 -15.28 -10.54
CA THR A 497 -2.60 -13.88 -10.12
C THR A 497 -1.26 -13.18 -10.31
N ILE A 498 -1.26 -11.90 -10.64
CA ILE A 498 -0.03 -11.13 -10.74
C ILE A 498 0.07 -10.19 -9.56
N ALA A 499 0.89 -10.59 -8.59
CA ALA A 499 1.20 -9.80 -7.39
C ALA A 499 2.26 -8.73 -7.69
N PRO A 500 2.36 -7.67 -6.85
CA PRO A 500 3.34 -6.60 -7.06
C PRO A 500 4.80 -7.06 -7.04
N THR A 501 5.14 -8.10 -6.29
CA THR A 501 6.49 -8.66 -6.09
C THR A 501 7.57 -7.64 -5.67
N GLY A 502 7.18 -6.46 -5.16
CA GLY A 502 8.08 -5.34 -4.94
C GLY A 502 9.29 -5.61 -4.03
N THR A 503 9.12 -6.47 -3.00
CA THR A 503 10.23 -6.85 -2.13
C THR A 503 11.04 -8.03 -2.69
N THR A 504 10.36 -9.00 -3.32
CA THR A 504 11.02 -10.19 -3.88
C THR A 504 11.81 -9.86 -5.13
N SER A 505 11.42 -8.84 -5.89
CA SER A 505 12.19 -8.36 -7.05
C SER A 505 13.56 -7.79 -6.69
N LEU A 506 13.75 -7.30 -5.46
CA LEU A 506 15.07 -6.92 -4.97
C LEU A 506 16.01 -8.14 -4.85
N MET A 507 15.48 -9.30 -4.46
CA MET A 507 16.26 -10.53 -4.35
C MET A 507 16.49 -11.23 -5.70
N THR A 508 15.53 -11.12 -6.63
CA THR A 508 15.74 -11.57 -8.02
C THR A 508 16.61 -10.61 -8.82
N GLN A 509 16.79 -9.38 -8.31
CA GLN A 509 17.52 -8.31 -8.97
C GLN A 509 16.94 -8.01 -10.36
N THR A 510 15.60 -7.89 -10.43
CA THR A 510 14.81 -7.69 -11.65
C THR A 510 13.71 -6.66 -11.44
N THR A 511 12.99 -6.32 -12.52
CA THR A 511 11.73 -5.57 -12.45
C THR A 511 10.65 -6.36 -11.69
N SER A 512 9.66 -5.66 -11.13
CA SER A 512 8.60 -6.22 -10.29
C SER A 512 7.36 -6.58 -11.11
N GLY A 513 6.79 -7.76 -10.92
CA GLY A 513 5.55 -8.17 -11.57
C GLY A 513 5.57 -7.90 -13.07
N ILE A 514 4.49 -7.28 -13.59
CA ILE A 514 4.42 -6.85 -15.00
C ILE A 514 4.97 -5.44 -15.23
N GLU A 515 5.53 -4.80 -14.19
CA GLU A 515 5.95 -3.41 -14.31
C GLU A 515 7.18 -3.25 -15.21
N PRO A 516 7.28 -2.17 -15.99
CA PRO A 516 8.54 -1.79 -16.64
C PRO A 516 9.58 -1.41 -15.59
N VAL A 517 10.83 -1.29 -15.99
CA VAL A 517 11.88 -0.77 -15.10
C VAL A 517 11.50 0.63 -14.61
N PHE A 518 11.76 0.91 -13.34
CA PHE A 518 11.49 2.24 -12.82
C PHE A 518 12.45 3.27 -13.40
N MET A 519 13.76 3.06 -13.22
CA MET A 519 14.84 3.80 -13.85
C MET A 519 16.02 2.86 -14.10
N PRO A 520 16.61 2.82 -15.29
CA PRO A 520 17.77 1.98 -15.56
C PRO A 520 19.05 2.52 -14.89
N VAL A 521 19.10 3.82 -14.63
CA VAL A 521 20.21 4.50 -13.95
C VAL A 521 19.66 5.58 -13.04
N TYR A 522 20.17 5.70 -11.83
CA TYR A 522 19.86 6.79 -10.91
C TYR A 522 21.03 7.09 -10.00
N ARG A 523 21.05 8.30 -9.42
CA ARG A 523 22.07 8.72 -8.46
C ARG A 523 21.56 8.51 -7.04
N ARG A 524 22.45 8.04 -6.18
CA ARG A 524 22.25 7.98 -4.73
C ARG A 524 23.28 8.85 -4.04
N ARG A 525 22.90 9.31 -2.85
CA ARG A 525 23.76 10.02 -1.92
C ARG A 525 23.94 9.20 -0.67
N ARG A 526 25.16 9.12 -0.18
CA ARG A 526 25.44 8.64 1.17
C ARG A 526 26.21 9.67 1.94
N LYS A 527 25.91 9.80 3.23
CA LYS A 527 26.67 10.64 4.14
C LYS A 527 28.03 9.99 4.39
N VAL A 528 29.10 10.77 4.26
CA VAL A 528 30.45 10.33 4.57
C VAL A 528 30.72 10.63 6.04
N ASN A 529 30.99 9.60 6.82
CA ASN A 529 31.29 9.79 8.23
C ASN A 529 32.78 10.13 8.43
N PRO A 530 33.14 10.84 9.52
CA PRO A 530 34.54 11.24 9.80
C PRO A 530 35.56 10.09 9.82
N ASN A 531 35.10 8.86 10.05
CA ASN A 531 35.93 7.66 10.12
C ASN A 531 36.02 6.87 8.81
N ASP A 532 35.28 7.28 7.77
CA ASP A 532 35.32 6.65 6.47
C ASP A 532 36.61 7.07 5.76
N LYS A 533 37.57 6.12 5.64
CA LYS A 533 38.83 6.34 4.93
C LYS A 533 38.64 6.08 3.45
N ASP A 534 39.29 6.89 2.62
CA ASP A 534 39.33 6.75 1.14
C ASP A 534 37.96 6.90 0.44
N VAL A 535 37.02 7.66 1.04
CA VAL A 535 35.73 7.97 0.45
C VAL A 535 35.77 9.37 -0.17
N ARG A 536 35.31 9.47 -1.42
CA ARG A 536 35.20 10.73 -2.15
C ARG A 536 34.09 11.59 -1.54
N VAL A 537 34.36 12.87 -1.33
CA VAL A 537 33.35 13.86 -0.93
C VAL A 537 32.99 14.66 -2.18
N ASP A 538 31.76 14.53 -2.66
CA ASP A 538 31.28 15.22 -3.85
C ASP A 538 30.69 16.59 -3.53
N PHE A 539 30.05 16.74 -2.37
CA PHE A 539 29.62 18.04 -1.87
C PHE A 539 29.48 18.02 -0.34
N VAL A 540 29.49 19.23 0.22
CA VAL A 540 29.19 19.47 1.63
C VAL A 540 27.87 20.23 1.67
N ASP A 541 26.93 19.76 2.48
CA ASP A 541 25.63 20.43 2.57
C ASP A 541 25.67 21.69 3.46
N GLU A 542 24.54 22.37 3.56
CA GLU A 542 24.42 23.64 4.27
C GLU A 542 24.72 23.54 5.78
N ILE A 543 24.68 22.32 6.33
CA ILE A 543 24.98 22.04 7.74
C ILE A 543 26.38 21.48 7.98
N GLY A 544 27.17 21.33 6.92
CA GLY A 544 28.56 20.90 6.96
C GLY A 544 28.75 19.37 6.84
N ASP A 545 27.71 18.62 6.54
CA ASP A 545 27.82 17.19 6.30
C ASP A 545 28.41 16.90 4.94
N HIS A 546 29.33 15.94 4.90
CA HIS A 546 29.98 15.48 3.69
C HIS A 546 29.18 14.38 3.03
N TRP A 547 28.99 14.45 1.73
CA TRP A 547 28.20 13.51 0.93
C TRP A 547 28.99 12.99 -0.26
N GLU A 548 28.90 11.69 -0.48
CA GLU A 548 29.32 11.05 -1.71
C GLU A 548 28.10 10.79 -2.59
N GLU A 549 28.17 11.18 -3.86
CA GLU A 549 27.20 10.81 -4.88
C GLU A 549 27.74 9.64 -5.70
N TYR A 550 26.96 8.58 -5.85
CA TYR A 550 27.32 7.46 -6.70
C TYR A 550 26.19 7.04 -7.61
N THR A 551 26.56 6.58 -8.79
CA THR A 551 25.59 6.07 -9.77
C THR A 551 25.20 4.65 -9.40
N VAL A 552 23.89 4.37 -9.44
CA VAL A 552 23.33 3.04 -9.27
C VAL A 552 22.69 2.64 -10.59
N PHE A 553 23.12 1.50 -11.10
CA PHE A 553 22.54 0.91 -12.29
C PHE A 553 21.55 -0.20 -11.91
N HIS A 554 20.44 -0.30 -12.63
CA HIS A 554 19.59 -1.46 -12.56
C HIS A 554 20.37 -2.72 -12.95
N HIS A 555 20.20 -3.82 -12.24
CA HIS A 555 21.02 -5.02 -12.43
C HIS A 555 21.02 -5.55 -13.87
N LYS A 556 19.88 -5.58 -14.54
CA LYS A 556 19.79 -6.07 -15.92
C LYS A 556 20.28 -5.03 -16.93
N PHE A 557 20.33 -3.75 -16.56
CA PHE A 557 21.02 -2.73 -17.35
C PHE A 557 22.54 -2.95 -17.31
N ILE A 558 23.12 -3.36 -16.17
CA ILE A 558 24.51 -3.78 -16.09
C ILE A 558 24.77 -4.96 -17.04
N THR A 559 23.89 -5.98 -17.03
CA THR A 559 24.01 -7.12 -17.96
C THR A 559 23.97 -6.68 -19.42
N TRP A 560 23.14 -5.68 -19.76
CA TRP A 560 23.11 -5.10 -21.09
C TRP A 560 24.43 -4.37 -21.42
N MET A 561 24.98 -3.59 -20.48
CA MET A 561 26.28 -2.92 -20.66
C MET A 561 27.40 -3.93 -20.93
N GLU A 562 27.47 -4.99 -20.12
CA GLU A 562 28.46 -6.08 -20.28
C GLU A 562 28.32 -6.75 -21.65
N ALA A 563 27.10 -7.08 -22.07
CA ALA A 563 26.84 -7.69 -23.38
C ALA A 563 27.27 -6.80 -24.57
N ASN A 564 27.32 -5.49 -24.35
CA ASN A 564 27.73 -4.49 -25.36
C ASN A 564 29.18 -3.98 -25.13
N GLY A 565 29.96 -4.64 -24.25
CA GLY A 565 31.37 -4.31 -24.02
C GLY A 565 31.61 -2.98 -23.31
N ILE A 566 30.61 -2.50 -22.52
CA ILE A 566 30.68 -1.24 -21.77
C ILE A 566 31.09 -1.55 -20.32
N ASP A 567 32.18 -0.97 -19.86
CA ASP A 567 32.62 -1.09 -18.47
C ASP A 567 31.76 -0.20 -17.55
N PHE A 568 30.94 -0.82 -16.74
CA PHE A 568 30.03 -0.13 -15.81
C PHE A 568 30.76 0.43 -14.56
N ASN A 569 32.03 0.06 -14.33
CA ASN A 569 32.84 0.61 -13.24
C ASN A 569 33.46 1.97 -13.60
N LYS A 570 33.38 2.36 -14.86
CA LYS A 570 33.86 3.67 -15.33
C LYS A 570 32.97 4.78 -14.73
N SER A 571 33.59 5.93 -14.47
CA SER A 571 32.82 7.15 -14.15
C SER A 571 32.17 7.70 -15.41
N PHE A 572 30.90 8.02 -15.36
CA PHE A 572 30.13 8.58 -16.48
C PHE A 572 29.65 9.98 -16.14
N THR A 573 29.69 10.87 -17.15
CA THR A 573 28.96 12.15 -17.06
C THR A 573 27.45 11.93 -17.19
N GLN A 574 26.67 12.95 -16.90
CA GLN A 574 25.20 12.88 -17.04
C GLN A 574 24.80 12.65 -18.51
N GLU A 575 25.47 13.32 -19.45
CA GLU A 575 25.23 13.18 -20.88
C GLU A 575 25.57 11.76 -21.39
N GLU A 576 26.69 11.18 -20.90
CA GLU A 576 27.06 9.80 -21.21
C GLU A 576 26.02 8.80 -20.69
N LEU A 577 25.47 9.01 -19.48
CA LEU A 577 24.42 8.16 -18.92
C LEU A 577 23.12 8.25 -19.74
N GLU A 578 22.71 9.46 -20.13
CA GLU A 578 21.53 9.65 -20.97
C GLU A 578 21.70 9.00 -22.34
N GLU A 579 22.89 9.08 -22.93
CA GLU A 579 23.18 8.44 -24.21
C GLU A 579 23.21 6.92 -24.09
N LEU A 580 23.72 6.36 -22.98
CA LEU A 580 23.67 4.93 -22.70
C LEU A 580 22.22 4.44 -22.59
N VAL A 581 21.38 5.15 -21.84
CA VAL A 581 19.95 4.83 -21.73
C VAL A 581 19.29 4.90 -23.10
N ARG A 582 19.60 5.92 -23.91
CA ARG A 582 19.03 6.10 -25.26
C ARG A 582 19.37 4.93 -26.20
N LYS A 583 20.55 4.34 -26.07
CA LYS A 583 21.00 3.17 -26.86
C LYS A 583 20.46 1.84 -26.33
N SER A 584 19.96 1.82 -25.12
CA SER A 584 19.48 0.61 -24.47
C SER A 584 18.03 0.26 -24.84
N PRO A 585 17.61 -1.01 -24.66
CA PRO A 585 16.23 -1.43 -24.84
C PRO A 585 15.27 -0.83 -23.77
N TYR A 586 15.80 -0.15 -22.77
CA TYR A 586 15.02 0.55 -21.74
C TYR A 586 14.61 1.97 -22.14
N TYR A 587 15.07 2.48 -23.28
CA TYR A 587 14.73 3.83 -23.74
C TYR A 587 13.24 3.98 -24.05
N GLN A 588 12.59 4.96 -23.42
CA GLN A 588 11.13 5.17 -23.50
C GLN A 588 10.31 3.90 -23.13
N ALA A 589 10.85 3.09 -22.24
CA ALA A 589 10.24 1.87 -21.75
C ALA A 589 10.36 1.79 -20.21
N THR A 590 10.54 2.93 -19.55
CA THR A 590 10.56 3.05 -18.09
C THR A 590 9.17 3.40 -17.54
N SER A 591 8.96 3.25 -16.25
CA SER A 591 7.69 3.58 -15.60
C SER A 591 7.24 5.03 -15.83
N ASN A 592 8.19 5.95 -16.02
CA ASN A 592 7.95 7.39 -16.15
C ASN A 592 7.83 7.89 -17.60
N ASP A 593 8.18 7.08 -18.59
CA ASP A 593 8.24 7.51 -20.00
C ASP A 593 7.61 6.52 -20.99
N VAL A 594 7.10 5.39 -20.51
CA VAL A 594 6.34 4.43 -21.33
C VAL A 594 5.05 5.08 -21.85
N ASP A 595 4.57 4.65 -23.00
CA ASP A 595 3.20 4.95 -23.41
C ASP A 595 2.21 4.30 -22.45
N TRP A 596 1.60 5.11 -21.59
CA TRP A 596 0.69 4.62 -20.54
C TRP A 596 -0.59 4.00 -21.08
N VAL A 597 -1.09 4.43 -22.24
CA VAL A 597 -2.25 3.84 -22.90
C VAL A 597 -1.88 2.45 -23.43
N ALA A 598 -0.74 2.33 -24.08
CA ALA A 598 -0.22 1.05 -24.54
C ALA A 598 0.04 0.08 -23.36
N LYS A 599 0.57 0.58 -22.24
CA LYS A 599 0.69 -0.20 -20.99
C LYS A 599 -0.65 -0.75 -20.51
N VAL A 600 -1.71 0.06 -20.55
CA VAL A 600 -3.07 -0.37 -20.16
C VAL A 600 -3.62 -1.43 -21.12
N HIS A 601 -3.42 -1.25 -22.43
CA HIS A 601 -3.83 -2.24 -23.43
C HIS A 601 -3.09 -3.58 -23.24
N MET A 602 -1.77 -3.53 -22.98
CA MET A 602 -0.97 -4.71 -22.67
C MET A 602 -1.52 -5.41 -21.40
N GLN A 603 -1.83 -4.65 -20.35
CA GLN A 603 -2.46 -5.21 -19.15
C GLN A 603 -3.79 -5.91 -19.48
N GLY A 604 -4.64 -5.31 -20.30
CA GLY A 604 -5.91 -5.90 -20.74
C GLY A 604 -5.72 -7.20 -21.53
N ARG A 605 -4.71 -7.27 -22.40
CA ARG A 605 -4.35 -8.47 -23.13
C ARG A 605 -3.89 -9.60 -22.19
N ILE A 606 -3.01 -9.29 -21.24
CA ILE A 606 -2.54 -10.22 -20.20
C ILE A 606 -3.69 -10.68 -19.31
N GLN A 607 -4.58 -9.75 -18.89
CA GLN A 607 -5.71 -10.07 -18.00
C GLN A 607 -6.63 -11.16 -18.53
N LYS A 608 -6.73 -11.34 -19.84
CA LYS A 608 -7.52 -12.43 -20.46
C LYS A 608 -7.05 -13.82 -20.01
N TRP A 609 -5.79 -13.94 -19.63
CA TRP A 609 -5.14 -15.20 -19.26
C TRP A 609 -4.84 -15.31 -17.74
N VAL A 610 -5.39 -14.41 -16.93
CA VAL A 610 -5.25 -14.40 -15.46
C VAL A 610 -6.64 -14.50 -14.83
N ASP A 611 -6.91 -15.59 -14.14
CA ASP A 611 -8.24 -15.85 -13.55
C ASP A 611 -8.55 -14.96 -12.33
N HIS A 612 -7.58 -14.63 -11.49
CA HIS A 612 -7.74 -13.56 -10.51
C HIS A 612 -7.58 -12.17 -11.16
N SER A 613 -6.75 -11.32 -10.61
CA SER A 613 -6.52 -9.98 -11.14
C SER A 613 -5.01 -9.69 -11.22
N ILE A 614 -4.68 -8.48 -11.60
CA ILE A 614 -3.31 -7.99 -11.76
C ILE A 614 -3.14 -6.78 -10.87
N SER A 615 -2.13 -6.78 -10.01
CA SER A 615 -1.69 -5.59 -9.31
C SER A 615 -0.77 -4.79 -10.21
N VAL A 616 -1.22 -3.61 -10.59
CA VAL A 616 -0.46 -2.71 -11.47
C VAL A 616 -0.64 -1.27 -11.02
N THR A 617 0.43 -0.50 -11.12
CA THR A 617 0.40 0.94 -10.86
C THR A 617 0.90 1.68 -12.09
N ILE A 618 0.09 2.60 -12.58
CA ILE A 618 0.51 3.52 -13.64
C ILE A 618 1.20 4.69 -12.96
N ASN A 619 2.52 4.75 -13.10
CA ASN A 619 3.31 5.86 -12.59
C ASN A 619 3.27 7.01 -13.60
N LEU A 620 2.91 8.19 -13.12
CA LEU A 620 2.78 9.40 -13.92
C LEU A 620 3.71 10.49 -13.38
N PRO A 621 4.32 11.29 -14.25
CA PRO A 621 5.12 12.43 -13.82
C PRO A 621 4.24 13.50 -13.15
N ALA A 622 4.86 14.36 -12.34
CA ALA A 622 4.16 15.39 -11.54
C ALA A 622 3.24 16.31 -12.37
N GLN A 623 3.60 16.58 -13.63
CA GLN A 623 2.86 17.44 -14.55
C GLN A 623 1.70 16.74 -15.29
N ALA A 624 1.46 15.45 -15.05
CA ALA A 624 0.37 14.73 -15.69
C ALA A 624 -0.99 15.37 -15.33
N SER A 625 -1.87 15.52 -16.34
CA SER A 625 -3.20 16.11 -16.16
C SER A 625 -4.20 15.13 -15.56
N GLU A 626 -5.27 15.66 -14.97
CA GLU A 626 -6.43 14.86 -14.53
C GLU A 626 -7.11 14.16 -15.70
N ASP A 627 -7.21 14.82 -16.87
CA ASP A 627 -7.81 14.24 -18.06
C ASP A 627 -7.09 12.97 -18.53
N LEU A 628 -5.75 12.94 -18.40
CA LEU A 628 -4.97 11.75 -18.71
C LEU A 628 -5.36 10.60 -17.77
N VAL A 629 -5.52 10.86 -16.47
CA VAL A 629 -5.96 9.83 -15.51
C VAL A 629 -7.35 9.30 -15.87
N GLY A 630 -8.28 10.20 -16.20
CA GLY A 630 -9.62 9.82 -16.66
C GLY A 630 -9.58 8.96 -17.92
N LYS A 631 -8.77 9.33 -18.91
CA LYS A 631 -8.56 8.56 -20.14
C LYS A 631 -8.00 7.16 -19.83
N LEU A 632 -6.98 7.06 -18.99
CA LEU A 632 -6.36 5.77 -18.63
C LEU A 632 -7.35 4.83 -17.94
N PHE A 633 -8.22 5.35 -17.07
CA PHE A 633 -9.26 4.54 -16.42
C PHE A 633 -10.30 4.05 -17.43
N PHE A 634 -10.71 4.89 -18.40
CA PHE A 634 -11.61 4.47 -19.48
C PHE A 634 -10.99 3.41 -20.39
N GLU A 635 -9.74 3.59 -20.78
CA GLU A 635 -9.02 2.61 -21.60
C GLU A 635 -8.85 1.27 -20.84
N ALA A 636 -8.60 1.31 -19.52
CA ALA A 636 -8.53 0.11 -18.69
C ALA A 636 -9.87 -0.66 -18.69
N TRP A 637 -10.99 0.05 -18.52
CA TRP A 637 -12.31 -0.56 -18.61
C TRP A 637 -12.57 -1.19 -19.97
N LYS A 638 -12.35 -0.45 -21.06
CA LYS A 638 -12.54 -0.92 -22.44
C LYS A 638 -11.65 -2.09 -22.81
N SER A 639 -10.44 -2.13 -22.26
CA SER A 639 -9.48 -3.21 -22.49
C SER A 639 -9.79 -4.48 -21.68
N GLY A 640 -10.80 -4.45 -20.80
CA GLY A 640 -11.17 -5.59 -19.96
C GLY A 640 -10.24 -5.82 -18.76
N CYS A 641 -9.54 -4.80 -18.30
CA CYS A 641 -8.81 -4.86 -17.04
C CYS A 641 -9.78 -5.07 -15.87
N LYS A 642 -9.34 -5.79 -14.83
CA LYS A 642 -10.13 -6.00 -13.60
C LYS A 642 -9.91 -4.90 -12.57
N GLY A 643 -8.79 -4.19 -12.65
CA GLY A 643 -8.46 -3.07 -11.78
C GLY A 643 -7.30 -2.26 -12.31
N VAL A 644 -7.15 -1.06 -11.78
CA VAL A 644 -6.05 -0.14 -12.11
C VAL A 644 -5.84 0.86 -10.98
N THR A 645 -4.58 1.19 -10.73
CA THR A 645 -4.17 2.24 -9.79
C THR A 645 -3.24 3.21 -10.51
N VAL A 646 -3.38 4.48 -10.20
CA VAL A 646 -2.49 5.53 -10.73
C VAL A 646 -1.70 6.13 -9.57
N TYR A 647 -0.42 6.35 -9.77
CA TYR A 647 0.44 7.11 -8.89
C TYR A 647 1.08 8.27 -9.65
N ARG A 648 0.75 9.51 -9.29
CA ARG A 648 1.39 10.69 -9.84
C ARG A 648 2.49 11.16 -8.91
N ASP A 649 3.65 11.49 -9.47
CA ASP A 649 4.80 11.98 -8.71
C ASP A 649 4.41 13.18 -7.85
N GLY A 650 4.74 13.16 -6.56
CA GLY A 650 4.36 14.18 -5.60
C GLY A 650 2.91 14.10 -5.07
N SER A 651 2.09 13.13 -5.49
CA SER A 651 0.74 12.93 -4.93
C SER A 651 0.74 12.40 -3.49
N ARG A 652 1.83 11.75 -3.08
CA ARG A 652 2.08 11.31 -1.70
C ARG A 652 3.49 11.70 -1.28
N SER A 653 3.67 12.19 -0.06
CA SER A 653 4.99 12.45 0.50
C SER A 653 5.72 11.13 0.78
N GLY A 654 6.95 11.00 0.30
CA GLY A 654 7.92 9.99 0.75
C GLY A 654 7.98 8.65 0.01
N VAL A 655 7.32 8.48 -1.16
CA VAL A 655 7.32 7.16 -1.84
C VAL A 655 8.45 7.03 -2.86
N LEU A 656 8.77 8.05 -3.62
CA LEU A 656 9.89 8.06 -4.59
C LEU A 656 10.41 9.49 -4.76
N ILE A 657 11.71 9.65 -4.83
CA ILE A 657 12.37 10.93 -5.14
C ILE A 657 13.02 10.77 -6.50
N SER A 658 12.49 11.42 -7.52
CA SER A 658 13.17 11.53 -8.81
C SER A 658 14.17 12.68 -8.77
N ASP A 659 15.44 12.41 -9.13
CA ASP A 659 16.53 13.39 -9.12
C ASP A 659 16.51 14.39 -10.29
N LYS A 660 15.35 14.75 -10.82
CA LYS A 660 15.29 15.94 -11.64
C LYS A 660 15.36 17.14 -10.72
N LYS A 661 16.58 17.68 -10.56
CA LYS A 661 16.78 19.07 -10.12
C LYS A 661 16.02 19.99 -11.09
N GLU A 662 14.76 20.31 -10.80
CA GLU A 662 14.35 21.68 -11.01
C GLU A 662 15.18 22.51 -10.03
N GLU A 663 16.00 23.41 -10.54
CA GLU A 663 16.49 24.52 -9.75
C GLU A 663 15.26 25.24 -9.18
N LYS A 664 14.82 24.82 -8.00
CA LYS A 664 13.90 25.60 -7.21
C LYS A 664 14.67 26.88 -6.87
N LYS A 665 14.49 27.94 -7.68
CA LYS A 665 14.57 29.29 -7.16
C LYS A 665 13.84 29.22 -5.81
N LYS A 666 14.52 29.61 -4.72
CA LYS A 666 13.92 29.77 -3.38
C LYS A 666 12.84 30.86 -3.50
N THR A 667 11.68 30.48 -4.00
CA THR A 667 10.47 31.26 -3.86
C THR A 667 9.84 30.84 -2.55
N SER A 668 9.63 31.81 -1.67
CA SER A 668 8.82 31.62 -0.45
C SER A 668 7.60 30.75 -0.80
N PRO A 669 7.22 29.76 0.01
CA PRO A 669 6.03 28.92 -0.25
C PRO A 669 4.74 29.74 -0.25
N PHE A 670 4.82 30.99 0.04
CA PHE A 670 3.72 31.94 0.15
C PHE A 670 3.77 33.00 -0.96
N PRO A 671 2.59 33.52 -1.38
CA PRO A 671 2.52 34.56 -2.39
C PRO A 671 3.24 35.84 -1.90
N THR A 672 3.83 36.58 -2.82
CA THR A 672 4.55 37.85 -2.57
C THR A 672 3.66 38.93 -1.97
N LYS A 673 2.35 38.84 -2.20
CA LYS A 673 1.35 39.76 -1.64
C LYS A 673 0.34 38.96 -0.81
N ARG A 674 0.08 39.43 0.43
CA ARG A 674 -0.93 38.83 1.30
C ARG A 674 -2.30 38.87 0.63
N PRO A 675 -3.03 37.72 0.56
CA PRO A 675 -4.44 37.73 0.14
C PRO A 675 -5.31 38.58 1.09
N GLU A 676 -6.35 39.20 0.56
CA GLU A 676 -7.25 40.02 1.38
C GLU A 676 -7.98 39.18 2.42
N VAL A 677 -8.38 37.98 2.09
CA VAL A 677 -9.09 37.03 2.96
C VAL A 677 -8.23 35.77 3.14
N LEU A 678 -8.01 35.37 4.39
CA LEU A 678 -7.35 34.13 4.77
C LEU A 678 -8.29 33.25 5.59
N GLU A 679 -8.32 31.98 5.31
CA GLU A 679 -8.90 30.99 6.22
C GLU A 679 -8.12 30.99 7.53
N ALA A 680 -8.83 30.85 8.66
CA ALA A 680 -8.19 30.94 9.96
C ALA A 680 -8.70 29.91 10.96
N ASP A 681 -7.77 29.34 11.70
CA ASP A 681 -8.07 28.54 12.90
C ASP A 681 -8.11 29.39 14.15
N VAL A 682 -8.93 29.01 15.10
CA VAL A 682 -9.10 29.65 16.40
C VAL A 682 -8.62 28.72 17.50
N VAL A 683 -7.55 29.09 18.17
CA VAL A 683 -6.97 28.34 19.30
C VAL A 683 -7.07 29.15 20.60
N ARG A 684 -7.64 28.54 21.64
CA ARG A 684 -7.75 29.14 22.95
C ARG A 684 -6.68 28.61 23.89
N PHE A 685 -6.11 29.47 24.68
CA PHE A 685 -5.10 29.12 25.67
C PHE A 685 -5.19 30.01 26.91
N ARG A 686 -4.41 29.71 27.95
CA ARG A 686 -4.26 30.57 29.11
C ARG A 686 -2.91 31.26 29.11
N ASN A 687 -2.90 32.52 29.44
CA ASN A 687 -1.71 33.27 29.78
C ASN A 687 -1.83 33.68 31.26
N ASN A 688 -1.09 33.00 32.12
CA ASN A 688 -1.24 33.12 33.58
C ASN A 688 -2.68 32.76 34.01
N LYS A 689 -3.45 33.75 34.55
CA LYS A 689 -4.84 33.56 34.98
C LYS A 689 -5.87 33.97 33.93
N GLU A 690 -5.44 34.60 32.85
CA GLU A 690 -6.30 35.18 31.82
C GLU A 690 -6.60 34.14 30.69
N ASN A 691 -7.79 34.24 30.11
CA ASN A 691 -8.14 33.47 28.91
C ASN A 691 -7.73 34.24 27.66
N TRP A 692 -7.04 33.57 26.76
CA TRP A 692 -6.51 34.15 25.53
C TRP A 692 -7.00 33.37 24.31
N VAL A 693 -6.99 34.03 23.15
CA VAL A 693 -7.31 33.47 21.87
C VAL A 693 -6.22 33.79 20.83
N ALA A 694 -5.87 32.83 20.02
CA ALA A 694 -5.04 33.02 18.85
C ALA A 694 -5.88 32.76 17.59
N PHE A 695 -5.75 33.63 16.59
CA PHE A 695 -6.26 33.48 15.24
C PHE A 695 -5.06 33.21 14.35
N ILE A 696 -5.06 32.02 13.69
CA ILE A 696 -3.96 31.59 12.85
C ILE A 696 -4.45 31.59 11.41
N GLY A 697 -4.02 32.60 10.63
CA GLY A 697 -4.32 32.71 9.21
C GLY A 697 -3.52 31.69 8.40
N LEU A 698 -4.20 30.98 7.50
CA LEU A 698 -3.65 29.86 6.76
C LEU A 698 -3.59 30.17 5.26
N ILE A 699 -2.54 29.67 4.60
CA ILE A 699 -2.44 29.52 3.16
C ILE A 699 -2.03 28.08 2.86
N ASN A 700 -2.79 27.37 2.04
CA ASN A 700 -2.57 25.95 1.74
C ASN A 700 -2.45 25.08 3.01
N ASN A 701 -3.28 25.36 4.01
CA ASN A 701 -3.28 24.71 5.34
C ASN A 701 -1.98 24.91 6.15
N MET A 702 -1.12 25.85 5.75
CA MET A 702 0.09 26.22 6.50
C MET A 702 -0.07 27.59 7.16
N PRO A 703 0.43 27.77 8.41
CA PRO A 703 0.38 29.05 9.08
C PRO A 703 1.12 30.13 8.30
N TYR A 704 0.42 31.20 8.00
CA TYR A 704 0.93 32.38 7.32
C TYR A 704 1.04 33.57 8.23
N GLU A 705 0.10 33.71 9.18
CA GLU A 705 0.08 34.78 10.17
C GLU A 705 -0.61 34.33 11.46
N ILE A 706 -0.34 35.02 12.55
CA ILE A 706 -0.96 34.77 13.83
C ILE A 706 -1.32 36.11 14.48
N PHE A 707 -2.49 36.16 15.14
CA PHE A 707 -2.92 37.29 15.99
C PHE A 707 -3.35 36.73 17.33
N THR A 708 -3.02 37.41 18.44
CA THR A 708 -3.32 36.93 19.78
C THR A 708 -3.85 38.06 20.65
N GLY A 709 -4.85 37.76 21.47
CA GLY A 709 -5.44 38.71 22.40
C GLY A 709 -6.25 38.07 23.52
N LEU A 710 -6.71 38.90 24.45
CA LEU A 710 -7.60 38.49 25.55
C LEU A 710 -8.94 37.99 25.00
N SER A 711 -9.41 36.90 25.61
CA SER A 711 -10.76 36.36 25.39
C SER A 711 -11.68 36.80 26.52
N ASP A 712 -12.05 38.10 26.52
CA ASP A 712 -12.80 38.77 27.56
C ASP A 712 -13.81 39.77 26.96
N ASP A 713 -14.85 40.12 27.71
CA ASP A 713 -15.92 41.02 27.29
C ASP A 713 -15.52 42.50 27.37
N GLU A 714 -14.67 42.89 28.33
CA GLU A 714 -14.34 44.28 28.63
C GLU A 714 -13.08 44.72 27.88
N ASP A 715 -12.01 43.92 27.89
CA ASP A 715 -10.68 44.28 27.38
C ASP A 715 -10.22 43.40 26.20
N GLY A 716 -11.11 42.61 25.59
CA GLY A 716 -10.72 41.62 24.60
C GLY A 716 -11.77 41.28 23.55
N ILE A 717 -11.85 40.01 23.17
CA ILE A 717 -12.80 39.50 22.20
C ILE A 717 -13.59 38.34 22.80
N LEU A 718 -14.88 38.51 22.99
CA LEU A 718 -15.76 37.41 23.33
C LEU A 718 -16.12 36.59 22.09
N LEU A 719 -15.65 35.33 22.03
CA LEU A 719 -15.92 34.41 20.95
C LEU A 719 -16.58 33.15 21.49
N PRO A 720 -17.76 32.73 20.97
CA PRO A 720 -18.42 31.48 21.38
C PRO A 720 -17.47 30.29 21.33
N ARG A 721 -17.49 29.40 22.33
CA ARG A 721 -16.60 28.22 22.40
C ARG A 721 -16.72 27.29 21.21
N SER A 722 -17.86 27.29 20.53
CA SER A 722 -18.12 26.48 19.33
C SER A 722 -17.42 26.99 18.07
N VAL A 723 -16.85 28.19 18.08
CA VAL A 723 -16.13 28.77 16.95
C VAL A 723 -14.68 28.34 17.03
N THR A 724 -14.27 27.39 16.14
CA THR A 724 -12.91 26.86 16.04
C THR A 724 -12.17 27.35 14.80
N GLY A 725 -12.85 28.03 13.89
CA GLY A 725 -12.29 28.58 12.66
C GLY A 725 -13.14 29.69 12.06
N GLY A 726 -12.63 30.32 11.04
CA GLY A 726 -13.27 31.40 10.31
C GLY A 726 -12.35 32.03 9.28
N TYR A 727 -12.46 33.33 9.06
CA TYR A 727 -11.66 34.07 8.08
C TYR A 727 -11.07 35.33 8.67
N ILE A 728 -9.79 35.60 8.39
CA ILE A 728 -9.17 36.91 8.71
C ILE A 728 -9.21 37.75 7.43
N ILE A 729 -9.92 38.88 7.52
CA ILE A 729 -10.10 39.81 6.42
C ILE A 729 -9.23 41.04 6.68
N LYS A 730 -8.40 41.39 5.70
CA LYS A 730 -7.62 42.65 5.73
C LYS A 730 -8.37 43.72 4.95
N ASN A 731 -8.82 44.74 5.67
CA ASN A 731 -9.48 45.92 5.12
C ASN A 731 -8.52 47.12 5.16
N TRP A 732 -8.67 48.07 4.27
CA TRP A 732 -7.96 49.33 4.29
C TRP A 732 -8.88 50.43 4.80
N GLU A 733 -8.46 51.19 5.80
CA GLU A 733 -9.19 52.32 6.33
C GLU A 733 -8.82 53.61 5.58
N ASP A 734 -7.56 53.69 5.13
CA ASP A 734 -7.00 54.73 4.28
C ASP A 734 -5.86 54.15 3.45
N ASP A 735 -5.14 54.97 2.65
CA ASP A 735 -4.06 54.49 1.77
C ASP A 735 -2.84 53.91 2.53
N GLU A 736 -2.71 54.16 3.83
CA GLU A 736 -1.58 53.75 4.67
C GLU A 736 -1.97 52.79 5.80
N THR A 737 -3.22 52.83 6.26
CA THR A 737 -3.68 52.09 7.45
C THR A 737 -4.54 50.88 7.12
N SER A 738 -4.13 49.72 7.59
CA SER A 738 -4.89 48.48 7.38
C SER A 738 -5.49 47.96 8.67
N ARG A 739 -6.75 47.56 8.60
CA ARG A 739 -7.52 46.92 9.66
C ARG A 739 -7.66 45.44 9.42
N TYR A 740 -7.59 44.60 10.45
CA TYR A 740 -7.82 43.18 10.42
C TYR A 740 -9.10 42.83 11.15
N ASP A 741 -10.01 42.12 10.48
CA ASP A 741 -11.29 41.67 11.01
C ASP A 741 -11.34 40.16 11.03
N PHE A 742 -12.07 39.56 11.99
CA PHE A 742 -12.32 38.10 12.01
C PHE A 742 -13.78 37.83 11.76
N GLN A 743 -14.08 37.03 10.74
CA GLN A 743 -15.42 36.64 10.35
C GLN A 743 -15.64 35.13 10.56
N TYR A 744 -16.77 34.77 11.15
CA TYR A 744 -17.15 33.37 11.34
C TYR A 744 -18.65 33.16 11.12
N ILE A 745 -19.05 31.87 10.92
CA ILE A 745 -20.46 31.50 10.83
C ILE A 745 -20.95 31.09 12.22
N ASN A 746 -21.98 31.76 12.73
CA ASN A 746 -22.54 31.44 14.03
C ASN A 746 -23.45 30.22 13.98
N LYS A 747 -23.90 29.69 15.14
CA LYS A 747 -24.77 28.49 15.24
C LYS A 747 -26.09 28.61 14.47
N ARG A 748 -26.52 29.81 14.09
CA ARG A 748 -27.76 30.08 13.34
C ARG A 748 -27.49 30.19 11.81
N GLY A 749 -26.25 29.99 11.37
CA GLY A 749 -25.85 30.07 9.96
C GLY A 749 -25.57 31.48 9.46
N TYR A 750 -25.57 32.52 10.33
CA TYR A 750 -25.26 33.88 9.92
C TYR A 750 -23.77 34.19 10.04
N LYS A 751 -23.26 34.94 9.05
CA LYS A 751 -21.92 35.52 9.12
C LYS A 751 -21.86 36.60 10.21
N THR A 752 -20.92 36.48 11.13
CA THR A 752 -20.67 37.41 12.21
C THR A 752 -19.23 37.89 12.08
N THR A 753 -19.02 39.22 12.08
CA THR A 753 -17.70 39.85 11.95
C THR A 753 -17.30 40.54 13.23
N ILE A 754 -16.10 40.28 13.69
CA ILE A 754 -15.43 41.02 14.76
C ILE A 754 -14.46 41.95 14.08
N GLU A 755 -14.77 43.24 14.16
CA GLU A 755 -13.97 44.30 13.50
C GLU A 755 -12.81 44.74 14.36
N GLY A 756 -11.70 45.13 13.72
CA GLY A 756 -10.60 45.82 14.34
C GLY A 756 -9.78 44.99 15.33
N LEU A 757 -9.33 43.83 15.00
CA LEU A 757 -8.47 42.97 15.86
C LEU A 757 -7.27 43.76 16.42
N SER A 758 -6.67 44.64 15.60
CA SER A 758 -5.52 45.44 15.96
C SER A 758 -5.80 46.46 17.08
N TYR A 759 -7.04 46.91 17.21
CA TYR A 759 -7.44 47.88 18.23
C TYR A 759 -7.86 47.25 19.56
N LYS A 760 -8.25 45.97 19.49
CA LYS A 760 -8.73 45.20 20.64
C LYS A 760 -7.65 44.40 21.35
N PHE A 761 -6.48 44.28 20.74
CA PHE A 761 -5.40 43.47 21.31
C PHE A 761 -4.31 44.31 21.93
N ASN A 762 -3.73 43.84 23.04
CA ASN A 762 -2.62 44.49 23.72
C ASN A 762 -1.46 44.73 22.73
N PRO A 763 -0.96 46.00 22.59
CA PRO A 763 0.05 46.36 21.59
C PRO A 763 1.35 45.56 21.68
N VAL A 764 1.78 45.16 22.88
CA VAL A 764 3.03 44.40 23.07
C VAL A 764 2.91 43.00 22.43
N TYR A 765 1.87 42.26 22.77
CA TYR A 765 1.63 40.92 22.23
C TYR A 765 1.20 40.98 20.77
N TRP A 766 0.53 42.04 20.34
CA TRP A 766 0.27 42.31 18.93
C TRP A 766 1.56 42.44 18.14
N ASN A 767 2.57 43.15 18.65
CA ASN A 767 3.87 43.33 18.01
C ASN A 767 4.64 42.00 17.95
N TYR A 768 4.63 41.19 19.02
CA TYR A 768 5.23 39.84 18.96
C TYR A 768 4.55 38.95 17.92
N ALA A 769 3.22 38.94 17.89
CA ALA A 769 2.47 38.19 16.91
C ALA A 769 2.76 38.66 15.47
N LYS A 770 2.95 39.97 15.28
CA LYS A 770 3.35 40.54 13.97
C LYS A 770 4.73 40.13 13.53
N LEU A 771 5.72 40.06 14.45
CA LEU A 771 7.06 39.54 14.17
C LEU A 771 7.02 38.05 13.82
N ILE A 772 6.28 37.23 14.58
CA ILE A 772 6.08 35.82 14.28
C ILE A 772 5.42 35.62 12.90
N SER A 773 4.40 36.44 12.61
CA SER A 773 3.77 36.43 11.27
C SER A 773 4.77 36.80 10.18
N GLY A 774 5.72 37.69 10.45
CA GLY A 774 6.81 38.03 9.53
C GLY A 774 7.67 36.81 9.18
N VAL A 775 8.16 36.09 10.18
CA VAL A 775 9.00 34.90 9.94
C VAL A 775 8.23 33.75 9.27
N LEU A 776 6.93 33.58 9.62
CA LEU A 776 6.04 32.61 8.94
C LEU A 776 5.90 32.94 7.46
N ARG A 777 5.63 34.19 7.10
CA ARG A 777 5.48 34.66 5.70
C ARG A 777 6.73 34.47 4.87
N HIS A 778 7.90 34.56 5.48
CA HIS A 778 9.19 34.32 4.82
C HIS A 778 9.60 32.85 4.75
N GLY A 779 8.70 31.93 5.17
CA GLY A 779 8.87 30.49 4.97
C GLY A 779 9.82 29.81 5.96
N MET A 780 10.03 30.40 7.15
CA MET A 780 10.75 29.69 8.21
C MET A 780 10.00 28.40 8.55
N PRO A 781 10.67 27.24 8.61
CA PRO A 781 10.03 25.97 8.96
C PRO A 781 9.30 26.08 10.31
N ILE A 782 8.08 25.54 10.38
CA ILE A 782 7.20 25.75 11.53
C ILE A 782 7.78 25.26 12.86
N HIS A 783 8.57 24.16 12.85
CA HIS A 783 9.28 23.69 14.05
C HIS A 783 10.30 24.72 14.53
N LYS A 784 11.03 25.37 13.63
CA LYS A 784 11.98 26.46 14.00
C LYS A 784 11.26 27.71 14.50
N VAL A 785 10.07 28.02 13.99
CA VAL A 785 9.24 29.11 14.55
C VAL A 785 8.79 28.75 15.96
N VAL A 786 8.43 27.52 16.23
CA VAL A 786 8.05 27.04 17.57
C VAL A 786 9.24 27.12 18.53
N GLU A 787 10.44 26.71 18.11
CA GLU A 787 11.69 26.86 18.88
C GLU A 787 11.96 28.32 19.19
N LEU A 788 11.88 29.20 18.19
CA LEU A 788 12.04 30.67 18.36
C LEU A 788 11.05 31.22 19.39
N VAL A 789 9.76 30.91 19.29
CA VAL A 789 8.72 31.35 20.23
C VAL A 789 9.00 30.83 21.63
N THR A 790 9.45 29.60 21.77
CA THR A 790 9.74 28.98 23.08
C THR A 790 10.99 29.63 23.74
N SER A 791 11.96 30.10 22.95
CA SER A 791 13.18 30.75 23.44
C SER A 791 13.01 32.18 23.87
N LEU A 792 11.86 32.83 23.57
CA LEU A 792 11.58 34.22 24.01
C LEU A 792 11.64 34.35 25.54
N GLN A 793 12.31 35.35 26.01
CA GLN A 793 12.33 35.72 27.45
C GLN A 793 11.27 36.79 27.67
N LEU A 794 10.25 36.47 28.45
CA LEU A 794 9.16 37.35 28.82
C LEU A 794 9.08 37.47 30.33
N ASP A 795 8.65 38.67 30.84
CA ASP A 795 8.50 38.87 32.28
C ASP A 795 7.39 37.98 32.88
N ASN A 796 7.61 37.48 34.13
CA ASN A 796 6.64 36.68 34.91
C ASN A 796 6.17 35.38 34.26
N GLU A 797 7.10 34.58 33.76
CA GLU A 797 6.80 33.30 33.12
C GLU A 797 6.30 32.21 34.10
N THR A 798 5.12 31.64 33.79
CA THR A 798 4.57 30.44 34.43
C THR A 798 4.42 29.33 33.37
N ILE A 799 4.02 28.12 33.82
CA ILE A 799 3.70 27.00 32.92
C ILE A 799 2.64 27.40 31.89
N ASN A 800 1.71 28.27 32.23
CA ASN A 800 0.69 28.83 31.37
C ASN A 800 1.09 30.26 30.93
N SER A 801 2.15 30.39 30.15
CA SER A 801 2.59 31.68 29.60
C SER A 801 2.07 31.86 28.15
N TRP A 802 2.08 33.13 27.70
CA TRP A 802 1.73 33.49 26.33
C TRP A 802 2.54 32.68 25.30
N LYS A 803 3.87 32.59 25.49
CA LYS A 803 4.76 31.83 24.59
C LYS A 803 4.41 30.35 24.55
N ALA A 804 4.07 29.72 25.69
CA ALA A 804 3.64 28.33 25.74
C ALA A 804 2.31 28.12 24.99
N GLY A 805 1.39 29.06 25.07
CA GLY A 805 0.13 29.07 24.36
C GLY A 805 0.31 29.19 22.85
N VAL A 806 1.12 30.11 22.39
CA VAL A 806 1.44 30.33 20.97
C VAL A 806 2.21 29.14 20.40
N ALA A 807 3.22 28.64 21.10
CA ALA A 807 3.96 27.45 20.69
C ALA A 807 3.03 26.24 20.52
N ARG A 808 2.11 26.01 21.46
CA ARG A 808 1.10 24.96 21.38
C ARG A 808 0.17 25.14 20.18
N ALA A 809 -0.25 26.36 19.90
CA ALA A 809 -1.12 26.67 18.76
C ALA A 809 -0.44 26.40 17.41
N LEU A 810 0.88 26.62 17.32
CA LEU A 810 1.67 26.40 16.11
C LEU A 810 2.16 24.93 15.97
N LYS A 811 2.40 24.21 17.07
CA LYS A 811 2.91 22.83 17.04
C LYS A 811 2.04 21.87 16.22
N LYS A 812 0.73 22.05 16.18
CA LYS A 812 -0.19 21.21 15.42
C LYS A 812 0.04 21.23 13.89
N TYR A 813 0.77 22.22 13.40
CA TYR A 813 1.11 22.34 11.97
C TYR A 813 2.51 21.82 11.64
N ILE A 814 3.26 21.30 12.62
CA ILE A 814 4.55 20.65 12.35
C ILE A 814 4.26 19.33 11.65
N PRO A 815 4.84 19.08 10.46
CA PRO A 815 4.63 17.82 9.77
C PRO A 815 5.07 16.64 10.62
N ASN A 816 4.27 15.56 10.62
CA ASN A 816 4.62 14.33 11.30
C ASN A 816 5.92 13.75 10.73
N GLY A 817 6.82 13.29 11.61
CA GLY A 817 8.13 12.79 11.23
C GLY A 817 9.22 13.86 11.15
N THR A 818 8.90 15.14 11.42
CA THR A 818 9.93 16.19 11.55
C THR A 818 10.85 15.86 12.72
N ILE A 819 12.16 15.79 12.47
CA ILE A 819 13.18 15.48 13.49
C ILE A 819 13.30 16.67 14.44
N ALA A 820 13.34 16.40 15.73
CA ALA A 820 13.65 17.39 16.76
C ALA A 820 15.14 17.30 17.10
N GLU A 821 15.96 18.10 16.39
CA GLU A 821 17.43 17.99 16.36
C GLU A 821 18.10 18.15 17.75
N ASP A 822 17.52 18.95 18.64
CA ASP A 822 18.08 19.25 19.97
C ASP A 822 17.37 18.52 21.12
N ALA A 823 16.51 17.54 20.82
CA ALA A 823 15.73 16.82 21.83
C ALA A 823 16.34 15.45 22.14
N HIS A 824 16.40 15.14 23.45
CA HIS A 824 16.82 13.81 23.94
C HIS A 824 15.66 13.15 24.67
N CYS A 825 15.51 11.85 24.51
CA CYS A 825 14.51 11.08 25.25
C CYS A 825 14.88 11.01 26.73
N GLY A 826 14.01 11.48 27.59
CA GLY A 826 14.23 11.42 29.03
C GLY A 826 14.20 10.01 29.61
N ASP A 827 13.62 9.06 28.89
CA ASP A 827 13.43 7.68 29.37
C ASP A 827 14.52 6.74 28.89
N CYS A 828 15.00 6.86 27.63
CA CYS A 828 16.02 5.97 27.07
C CYS A 828 17.30 6.68 26.61
N GLY A 829 17.38 8.01 26.67
CA GLY A 829 18.54 8.78 26.24
C GLY A 829 18.74 8.91 24.73
N SER A 830 17.88 8.33 23.90
CA SER A 830 17.98 8.38 22.45
C SER A 830 17.77 9.79 21.90
N ASN A 831 18.48 10.12 20.81
CA ASN A 831 18.33 11.37 20.07
C ASN A 831 17.32 11.25 18.90
N GLU A 832 16.76 10.05 18.65
CA GLU A 832 15.80 9.81 17.59
C GLU A 832 14.40 10.25 18.01
N ILE A 833 14.23 11.57 18.13
CA ILE A 833 12.97 12.19 18.51
C ILE A 833 12.37 12.89 17.30
N VAL A 834 11.09 12.61 17.04
CA VAL A 834 10.34 13.22 15.96
C VAL A 834 9.07 13.89 16.49
N TYR A 835 8.57 14.88 15.76
CA TYR A 835 7.23 15.40 15.98
C TYR A 835 6.18 14.47 15.39
N GLN A 836 5.17 14.13 16.18
CA GLN A 836 3.99 13.38 15.75
C GLN A 836 2.75 14.01 16.38
N GLU A 837 1.85 14.52 15.55
CA GLU A 837 0.65 15.27 15.98
C GLU A 837 0.96 16.43 16.95
N GLY A 838 2.08 17.12 16.73
CA GLY A 838 2.56 18.20 17.58
C GLY A 838 3.24 17.77 18.89
N CYS A 839 3.33 16.46 19.16
CA CYS A 839 4.04 15.88 20.29
C CYS A 839 5.42 15.37 19.89
N LEU A 840 6.38 15.40 20.83
CA LEU A 840 7.68 14.78 20.64
C LEU A 840 7.58 13.30 20.97
N VAL A 841 7.93 12.44 20.03
CA VAL A 841 7.89 10.98 20.16
C VAL A 841 9.28 10.41 19.93
N CYS A 842 9.76 9.61 20.88
CA CYS A 842 11.01 8.87 20.73
C CYS A 842 10.79 7.65 19.85
N MET A 843 11.53 7.57 18.75
CA MET A 843 11.42 6.46 17.81
C MET A 843 12.06 5.16 18.33
N SER A 844 12.95 5.27 19.33
CA SER A 844 13.66 4.11 19.91
C SER A 844 12.84 3.40 21.00
N CYS A 845 12.10 4.12 21.86
CA CYS A 845 11.36 3.52 22.98
C CYS A 845 9.85 3.80 22.98
N GLY A 846 9.35 4.63 22.04
CA GLY A 846 7.93 4.97 21.94
C GLY A 846 7.45 6.01 22.99
N SER A 847 8.32 6.48 23.89
CA SER A 847 7.95 7.53 24.86
C SER A 847 7.52 8.80 24.15
N SER A 848 6.42 9.42 24.59
CA SER A 848 5.91 10.65 24.00
C SER A 848 5.78 11.76 25.07
N LYS A 849 6.20 12.98 24.70
CA LYS A 849 5.97 14.21 25.48
C LYS A 849 5.12 15.17 24.67
N CYS A 850 3.86 15.35 25.11
CA CYS A 850 2.99 16.42 24.66
C CYS A 850 3.08 17.55 25.69
N GLY A 851 3.71 18.67 25.36
CA GLY A 851 3.85 19.83 26.21
C GLY A 851 2.84 20.92 25.90
#